data_41a0236a6cf9f8fc4773894adcd2266e
#
_entry.id   41a0236a6cf9f8fc4773894adcd2266e
#
_cell.length_a   1.000
_cell.length_b   1.000
_cell.length_c   1.000
_cell.angle_alpha   90.00
_cell.angle_beta   90.00
_cell.angle_gamma   90.00
#
_symmetry.space_group_name_H-M   'P 1'
#
loop_
_entity.id
_entity.type
_entity.pdbx_description
1 polymer ?
#
loop_
_entity_poly.entity_id
_entity_poly.type
_entity_poly.pdbx_seq_one_letter_code
_entity_poly.pdbx_strand_id
1 'polypeptide(L)'
;LHSKASNKPGGWFTKLIGCPESFTEPKDIYKKLKERGMDYITITDHDTISGVLEIAHYPEVFISAEYTVFVPEEKTSIHVLVYGIDEHIHEDLMKLRDNVYEFVCYLKRKGIAHSLAHPLYAVNGGRVSLSLVERFVLLFDNWEGINGSRGERLVELEAKIAKAFSGWEKIAQLEEKYKMCALRERPEIAWTAGTDDHSGLYVGKTWTKANAKSKEEFLKEIKEGRTQVGTDKLGYERLLNTVGVCGYKFLVTKNKIPSQIETLCECMFKENNSLIGDFYLKSLFGLNCSGDSLFKEVLNRLPSITLQKLRNSFTPDALGLALIGLAAHFIPIVILSAQRRDEVQAKMIAKSLGINSNREFRLAYITDTYFDINGVARSSQTVRKVAERFNLPIDVIVVESCSVAINGEEKKLKVLHPILEFSTPYYQEFKLRIPSVISIAELLKDYTAVHVATPGPFGLLAFLVAKLFYLPVTTAFHTDIPSYAYLYTGSEDLKEFLYKALSLYHNLSEAVFVPSQTYARTLIERGVKPEKIRIFKRGIDTELFNPNKRERNYFQRTFGFTPRGRVVLYVGRVSKEKNLDVFVEVAKHFPGETFIIVGDGPYRAEVERNSPENVVFLGYLSGETLAKVYANSDIFFFPSETETYGFVVLEAMASGLPVLVSKKGGASEHIKDGVNGFLAEDLKEYIAKLSALLLDEELRKTFAKNSLSYVLSLDLEKTYLEYLNMLMGGQKSEIITSFFRFKREDAGYEASIIPSKGRELLSFNEMLQDAK
;
A
#
# COMPACT_ATOMS: atom_id res chain seq x y z
N LEU A 1 -10.07 31.71 1.91
CA LEU A 1 -9.98 32.10 0.51
C LEU A 1 -8.93 33.19 0.36
N HIS A 2 -7.93 32.99 -0.52
CA HIS A 2 -6.74 33.81 -0.57
C HIS A 2 -6.54 34.46 -1.93
N SER A 3 -6.17 35.76 -1.90
CA SER A 3 -5.80 36.51 -3.08
C SER A 3 -4.27 36.63 -3.23
N LYS A 4 -3.82 37.33 -4.28
CA LYS A 4 -2.39 37.69 -4.45
C LYS A 4 -1.80 38.48 -3.26
N ALA A 5 -2.61 39.02 -2.36
CA ALA A 5 -2.15 39.70 -1.16
C ALA A 5 -1.56 38.73 -0.13
N SER A 6 -1.93 37.42 -0.16
CA SER A 6 -1.23 36.34 0.56
C SER A 6 0.08 36.01 -0.15
N ASN A 7 1.03 36.94 -0.15
CA ASN A 7 2.28 36.87 -0.92
C ASN A 7 3.44 36.19 -0.17
N LYS A 8 3.28 35.87 1.12
CA LYS A 8 4.30 35.16 1.91
C LYS A 8 4.25 33.70 1.62
N PRO A 9 5.41 33.00 1.41
CA PRO A 9 5.43 31.58 1.20
C PRO A 9 4.96 30.79 2.44
N GLY A 10 3.95 29.92 2.29
CA GLY A 10 3.35 29.19 3.41
C GLY A 10 4.19 28.03 3.93
N GLY A 11 4.82 27.22 3.08
CA GLY A 11 5.58 26.03 3.43
C GLY A 11 7.10 26.19 3.35
N TRP A 12 7.87 25.26 3.93
CA TRP A 12 9.34 25.28 3.86
C TRP A 12 9.88 25.24 2.42
N PHE A 13 9.23 24.47 1.54
CA PHE A 13 9.63 24.35 0.13
C PHE A 13 9.32 25.63 -0.65
N THR A 14 8.11 26.20 -0.48
CA THR A 14 7.75 27.49 -1.10
C THR A 14 8.62 28.63 -0.60
N LYS A 15 9.02 28.61 0.69
CA LYS A 15 10.01 29.54 1.26
C LYS A 15 11.38 29.42 0.58
N LEU A 16 11.84 28.18 0.34
CA LEU A 16 13.14 27.93 -0.30
C LEU A 16 13.21 28.50 -1.73
N ILE A 17 12.11 28.39 -2.50
CA ILE A 17 12.06 28.85 -3.89
C ILE A 17 11.47 30.26 -4.05
N GLY A 18 10.96 30.88 -2.96
CA GLY A 18 10.32 32.17 -2.98
C GLY A 18 9.00 32.23 -3.74
N CYS A 19 8.21 31.17 -3.69
CA CYS A 19 6.91 31.08 -4.36
C CYS A 19 5.82 31.69 -3.48
N PRO A 20 5.09 32.73 -3.95
CA PRO A 20 3.91 33.25 -3.26
C PRO A 20 2.85 32.19 -3.03
N GLU A 21 2.04 32.36 -2.00
CA GLU A 21 1.00 31.38 -1.64
C GLU A 21 -0.18 31.42 -2.61
N SER A 22 -0.58 32.63 -3.07
CA SER A 22 -1.65 32.79 -4.06
C SER A 22 -1.27 33.82 -5.15
N PHE A 23 -1.88 33.64 -6.33
CA PHE A 23 -1.71 34.52 -7.51
C PHE A 23 -3.06 35.06 -8.03
N THR A 24 -4.15 34.90 -7.31
CA THR A 24 -5.48 35.24 -7.80
C THR A 24 -5.81 36.70 -7.51
N GLU A 25 -6.24 37.43 -8.53
CA GLU A 25 -6.65 38.81 -8.38
C GLU A 25 -7.94 38.93 -7.55
N PRO A 26 -8.04 39.90 -6.60
CA PRO A 26 -9.25 40.11 -5.79
C PRO A 26 -10.51 40.33 -6.62
N LYS A 27 -10.39 41.05 -7.73
CA LYS A 27 -11.54 41.31 -8.65
C LYS A 27 -12.02 40.03 -9.36
N ASP A 28 -11.11 39.10 -9.68
CA ASP A 28 -11.48 37.84 -10.29
C ASP A 28 -12.19 36.96 -9.26
N ILE A 29 -11.72 36.98 -8.01
CA ILE A 29 -12.39 36.30 -6.90
C ILE A 29 -13.81 36.84 -6.73
N TYR A 30 -13.98 38.14 -6.67
CA TYR A 30 -15.29 38.77 -6.54
C TYR A 30 -16.24 38.35 -7.68
N LYS A 31 -15.78 38.42 -8.93
CA LYS A 31 -16.57 38.06 -10.11
C LYS A 31 -17.04 36.58 -10.01
N LYS A 32 -16.14 35.67 -9.68
CA LYS A 32 -16.46 34.24 -9.54
C LYS A 32 -17.47 33.97 -8.42
N LEU A 33 -17.34 34.64 -7.28
CA LEU A 33 -18.29 34.52 -6.17
C LEU A 33 -19.69 34.99 -6.56
N LYS A 34 -19.79 36.10 -7.29
CA LYS A 34 -21.07 36.59 -7.83
C LYS A 34 -21.68 35.64 -8.85
N GLU A 35 -20.88 35.10 -9.78
CA GLU A 35 -21.32 34.14 -10.78
C GLU A 35 -21.85 32.84 -10.12
N ARG A 36 -21.32 32.51 -8.94
CA ARG A 36 -21.77 31.35 -8.14
C ARG A 36 -22.90 31.65 -7.15
N GLY A 37 -23.46 32.84 -7.21
CA GLY A 37 -24.64 33.23 -6.44
C GLY A 37 -24.38 33.52 -4.97
N MET A 38 -23.17 33.97 -4.60
CA MET A 38 -22.88 34.38 -3.22
C MET A 38 -23.48 35.76 -2.95
N ASP A 39 -24.30 35.85 -1.88
CA ASP A 39 -24.95 37.08 -1.47
C ASP A 39 -23.98 38.04 -0.76
N TYR A 40 -23.15 37.48 0.15
CA TYR A 40 -22.14 38.21 0.90
C TYR A 40 -20.76 37.66 0.61
N ILE A 41 -19.76 38.52 0.49
CA ILE A 41 -18.45 38.19 -0.05
C ILE A 41 -17.34 38.74 0.85
N THR A 42 -16.33 37.90 1.08
CA THR A 42 -15.08 38.31 1.71
C THR A 42 -13.89 37.55 1.17
N ILE A 43 -12.69 38.08 1.40
CA ILE A 43 -11.38 37.43 1.18
C ILE A 43 -10.67 37.46 2.53
N THR A 44 -10.02 36.34 2.89
CA THR A 44 -9.37 36.14 4.17
C THR A 44 -7.88 35.87 3.98
N ASP A 45 -7.16 36.87 3.43
CA ASP A 45 -5.72 36.78 3.23
C ASP A 45 -4.95 36.66 4.56
N HIS A 46 -3.80 35.97 4.54
CA HIS A 46 -2.99 35.76 5.73
C HIS A 46 -2.37 37.06 6.25
N ASP A 47 -2.75 37.41 7.48
CA ASP A 47 -2.20 38.56 8.22
C ASP A 47 -2.33 39.89 7.50
N THR A 48 -3.26 40.05 6.55
CA THR A 48 -3.49 41.27 5.81
C THR A 48 -4.92 41.41 5.33
N ILE A 49 -5.40 42.66 5.22
CA ILE A 49 -6.70 43.01 4.64
C ILE A 49 -6.59 43.64 3.25
N SER A 50 -5.36 43.78 2.72
CA SER A 50 -5.13 44.55 1.47
C SER A 50 -5.86 43.97 0.27
N GLY A 51 -6.01 42.63 0.18
CA GLY A 51 -6.74 42.00 -0.93
C GLY A 51 -8.24 42.31 -0.88
N VAL A 52 -8.89 42.18 0.28
CA VAL A 52 -10.31 42.49 0.40
C VAL A 52 -10.60 43.99 0.25
N LEU A 53 -9.68 44.86 0.63
CA LEU A 53 -9.83 46.31 0.45
C LEU A 53 -9.96 46.74 -1.04
N GLU A 54 -9.33 46.01 -1.98
CA GLU A 54 -9.48 46.28 -3.42
C GLU A 54 -10.94 46.16 -3.90
N ILE A 55 -11.78 45.38 -3.19
CA ILE A 55 -13.19 45.08 -3.52
C ILE A 55 -14.16 45.60 -2.46
N ALA A 56 -13.69 46.23 -1.38
CA ALA A 56 -14.53 46.69 -0.26
C ALA A 56 -15.55 47.77 -0.62
N HIS A 57 -15.42 48.40 -1.79
CA HIS A 57 -16.38 49.37 -2.30
C HIS A 57 -17.72 48.75 -2.75
N TYR A 58 -17.80 47.45 -2.92
CA TYR A 58 -19.06 46.75 -3.21
C TYR A 58 -19.87 46.55 -1.92
N PRO A 59 -21.21 46.81 -1.93
CA PRO A 59 -22.03 46.86 -0.71
C PRO A 59 -22.14 45.49 -0.01
N GLU A 60 -22.06 44.38 -0.74
CA GLU A 60 -22.12 43.03 -0.22
C GLU A 60 -20.76 42.51 0.34
N VAL A 61 -19.70 43.26 0.17
CA VAL A 61 -18.37 42.89 0.67
C VAL A 61 -18.17 43.38 2.10
N PHE A 62 -17.60 42.52 2.93
CA PHE A 62 -17.14 42.82 4.29
C PHE A 62 -15.67 42.46 4.47
N ILE A 63 -14.94 43.28 5.24
CA ILE A 63 -13.51 43.13 5.44
C ILE A 63 -13.25 42.01 6.43
N SER A 64 -12.33 41.10 6.09
CA SER A 64 -11.93 39.99 6.92
C SER A 64 -10.47 39.60 6.68
N ALA A 65 -9.88 38.85 7.58
CA ALA A 65 -8.55 38.26 7.38
C ALA A 65 -8.41 36.95 8.14
N GLU A 66 -7.43 36.17 7.77
CA GLU A 66 -6.96 34.98 8.49
C GLU A 66 -5.67 35.32 9.23
N TYR A 67 -5.72 35.31 10.56
CA TYR A 67 -4.60 35.69 11.40
C TYR A 67 -3.83 34.47 11.88
N THR A 68 -2.50 34.50 11.76
CA THR A 68 -1.58 33.53 12.35
C THR A 68 -1.32 33.90 13.79
N VAL A 69 -1.86 33.14 14.76
CA VAL A 69 -1.84 33.47 16.19
C VAL A 69 -1.09 32.39 16.95
N PHE A 70 -0.23 32.80 17.89
CA PHE A 70 0.62 31.89 18.65
C PHE A 70 -0.08 31.39 19.93
N VAL A 71 0.08 30.07 20.22
CA VAL A 71 -0.37 29.42 21.43
C VAL A 71 0.84 29.11 22.31
N PRO A 72 1.09 29.88 23.38
CA PRO A 72 2.36 29.83 24.12
C PRO A 72 2.69 28.46 24.74
N GLU A 73 1.72 27.82 25.36
CA GLU A 73 1.90 26.54 26.07
C GLU A 73 2.21 25.37 25.12
N GLU A 74 1.63 25.41 23.95
CA GLU A 74 1.82 24.36 22.93
C GLU A 74 2.99 24.69 21.97
N LYS A 75 3.57 25.90 22.09
CA LYS A 75 4.65 26.44 21.22
C LYS A 75 4.34 26.28 19.73
N THR A 76 3.09 26.52 19.36
CA THR A 76 2.58 26.36 18.00
C THR A 76 1.74 27.57 17.60
N SER A 77 1.57 27.76 16.29
CA SER A 77 0.64 28.78 15.76
C SER A 77 -0.61 28.10 15.21
N ILE A 78 -1.71 28.83 15.28
CA ILE A 78 -3.01 28.46 14.73
C ILE A 78 -3.50 29.57 13.82
N HIS A 79 -4.50 29.29 13.01
CA HIS A 79 -5.17 30.30 12.21
C HIS A 79 -6.55 30.64 12.77
N VAL A 80 -6.83 31.94 12.82
CA VAL A 80 -8.12 32.46 13.29
C VAL A 80 -8.72 33.35 12.18
N LEU A 81 -9.89 32.95 11.69
CA LEU A 81 -10.67 33.73 10.73
C LEU A 81 -11.44 34.80 11.49
N VAL A 82 -11.28 36.07 11.10
CA VAL A 82 -11.95 37.20 11.73
C VAL A 82 -12.74 37.99 10.67
N TYR A 83 -14.01 38.22 10.95
CA TYR A 83 -14.98 38.73 9.99
C TYR A 83 -15.54 40.10 10.38
N GLY A 84 -15.76 40.96 9.40
CA GLY A 84 -16.44 42.27 9.59
C GLY A 84 -15.63 43.25 10.43
N ILE A 85 -14.36 43.45 10.08
CA ILE A 85 -13.43 44.38 10.75
C ILE A 85 -13.17 45.63 9.91
N ASP A 86 -12.55 46.63 10.52
CA ASP A 86 -11.98 47.80 9.88
C ASP A 86 -10.45 47.81 9.99
N GLU A 87 -9.81 48.81 9.40
CA GLU A 87 -8.36 48.95 9.40
C GLU A 87 -7.78 49.10 10.80
N HIS A 88 -8.47 49.84 11.68
CA HIS A 88 -8.04 50.07 13.06
C HIS A 88 -8.07 48.77 13.88
N ILE A 89 -9.15 47.97 13.76
CA ILE A 89 -9.25 46.66 14.39
C ILE A 89 -8.17 45.72 13.84
N HIS A 90 -7.87 45.79 12.55
CA HIS A 90 -6.79 45.01 11.95
C HIS A 90 -5.43 45.34 12.57
N GLU A 91 -5.10 46.63 12.74
CA GLU A 91 -3.86 47.08 13.38
C GLU A 91 -3.74 46.58 14.84
N ASP A 92 -4.84 46.63 15.61
CA ASP A 92 -4.87 46.14 16.99
C ASP A 92 -4.64 44.62 17.03
N LEU A 93 -5.33 43.84 16.17
CA LEU A 93 -5.19 42.39 16.10
C LEU A 93 -3.77 41.97 15.70
N MET A 94 -3.11 42.73 14.80
CA MET A 94 -1.73 42.47 14.41
C MET A 94 -0.73 42.57 15.58
N LYS A 95 -1.02 43.39 16.59
CA LYS A 95 -0.20 43.53 17.82
C LYS A 95 -0.44 42.37 18.82
N LEU A 96 -1.61 41.73 18.75
CA LEU A 96 -2.04 40.69 19.72
C LEU A 96 -1.73 39.27 19.27
N ARG A 97 -1.17 39.04 18.07
CA ARG A 97 -0.96 37.71 17.49
C ARG A 97 -0.02 36.78 18.25
N ASP A 98 0.83 37.33 19.10
CA ASP A 98 1.80 36.56 19.89
C ASP A 98 1.15 35.79 21.06
N ASN A 99 -0.15 36.02 21.34
CA ASN A 99 -0.86 35.39 22.41
C ASN A 99 -2.35 35.16 22.05
N VAL A 100 -2.74 33.90 21.86
CA VAL A 100 -4.10 33.51 21.49
C VAL A 100 -5.15 33.96 22.51
N TYR A 101 -4.82 33.99 23.79
CA TYR A 101 -5.77 34.37 24.83
C TYR A 101 -6.10 35.86 24.78
N GLU A 102 -5.10 36.71 24.63
CA GLU A 102 -5.30 38.15 24.47
C GLU A 102 -6.04 38.48 23.17
N PHE A 103 -5.68 37.77 22.10
CA PHE A 103 -6.32 37.90 20.80
C PHE A 103 -7.81 37.58 20.86
N VAL A 104 -8.19 36.42 21.40
CA VAL A 104 -9.60 35.99 21.51
C VAL A 104 -10.37 36.86 22.52
N CYS A 105 -9.76 37.22 23.65
CA CYS A 105 -10.37 38.16 24.60
C CYS A 105 -10.71 39.50 23.95
N TYR A 106 -9.84 40.07 23.09
CA TYR A 106 -10.10 41.27 22.35
C TYR A 106 -11.31 41.12 21.41
N LEU A 107 -11.36 40.04 20.60
CA LEU A 107 -12.45 39.75 19.71
C LEU A 107 -13.80 39.66 20.45
N LYS A 108 -13.80 38.96 21.59
CA LYS A 108 -15.00 38.81 22.44
C LYS A 108 -15.48 40.14 22.99
N ARG A 109 -14.57 40.96 23.57
CA ARG A 109 -14.91 42.27 24.11
C ARG A 109 -15.47 43.24 23.06
N LYS A 110 -14.93 43.18 21.85
CA LYS A 110 -15.41 44.00 20.73
C LYS A 110 -16.63 43.44 20.03
N GLY A 111 -17.04 42.19 20.39
CA GLY A 111 -18.17 41.54 19.77
C GLY A 111 -17.96 41.14 18.30
N ILE A 112 -16.74 40.88 17.89
CA ILE A 112 -16.34 40.59 16.50
C ILE A 112 -16.59 39.12 16.18
N ALA A 113 -17.25 38.84 15.04
CA ALA A 113 -17.45 37.48 14.55
C ALA A 113 -16.11 36.83 14.15
N HIS A 114 -15.86 35.60 14.63
CA HIS A 114 -14.62 34.88 14.36
C HIS A 114 -14.82 33.37 14.41
N SER A 115 -13.90 32.62 13.80
CA SER A 115 -13.89 31.17 13.77
C SER A 115 -12.47 30.61 13.81
N LEU A 116 -12.25 29.49 14.49
CA LEU A 116 -10.98 28.77 14.39
C LEU A 116 -10.91 28.10 13.01
N ALA A 117 -9.88 28.44 12.23
CA ALA A 117 -9.64 27.82 10.93
C ALA A 117 -9.10 26.40 11.09
N HIS A 118 -9.54 25.47 10.25
CA HIS A 118 -9.05 24.08 10.12
C HIS A 118 -8.45 23.47 11.41
N PRO A 119 -9.23 23.28 12.50
CA PRO A 119 -8.77 23.01 13.87
C PRO A 119 -7.91 21.77 14.04
N LEU A 120 -8.02 20.80 13.14
CA LEU A 120 -7.21 19.57 13.18
C LEU A 120 -6.03 19.57 12.20
N TYR A 121 -5.67 20.74 11.67
CA TYR A 121 -4.51 20.91 10.80
C TYR A 121 -3.38 21.63 11.51
N ALA A 122 -2.18 21.05 11.45
CA ALA A 122 -1.01 21.63 12.08
C ALA A 122 -0.32 22.66 11.18
N VAL A 123 -0.36 23.92 11.58
CA VAL A 123 0.33 25.02 10.88
C VAL A 123 1.86 24.82 10.99
N ASN A 124 2.59 25.09 9.90
CA ASN A 124 4.06 25.01 9.84
C ASN A 124 4.69 23.68 10.26
N GLY A 125 3.98 22.54 10.07
CA GLY A 125 4.51 21.21 10.38
C GLY A 125 4.48 20.84 11.87
N GLY A 126 3.77 21.60 12.69
CA GLY A 126 3.50 21.30 14.10
C GLY A 126 2.68 20.01 14.28
N ARG A 127 2.31 19.72 15.51
CA ARG A 127 1.39 18.61 15.83
C ARG A 127 0.17 19.17 16.53
N VAL A 128 -1.01 18.68 16.13
CA VAL A 128 -2.24 18.93 16.88
C VAL A 128 -2.32 17.91 18.00
N SER A 129 -2.16 18.37 19.25
CA SER A 129 -2.28 17.55 20.46
C SER A 129 -3.72 17.54 20.96
N LEU A 130 -4.08 16.57 21.81
CA LEU A 130 -5.36 16.59 22.52
C LEU A 130 -5.47 17.85 23.41
N SER A 131 -4.38 18.22 24.08
CA SER A 131 -4.35 19.43 24.94
C SER A 131 -4.62 20.70 24.14
N LEU A 132 -4.10 20.80 22.92
CA LEU A 132 -4.38 21.93 22.03
C LEU A 132 -5.86 22.00 21.63
N VAL A 133 -6.46 20.85 21.26
CA VAL A 133 -7.89 20.76 20.90
C VAL A 133 -8.78 21.10 22.11
N GLU A 134 -8.45 20.63 23.30
CA GLU A 134 -9.17 20.96 24.53
C GLU A 134 -9.10 22.48 24.85
N ARG A 135 -7.97 23.14 24.57
CA ARG A 135 -7.86 24.63 24.67
C ARG A 135 -8.72 25.31 23.61
N PHE A 136 -8.79 24.81 22.39
CA PHE A 136 -9.70 25.32 21.34
C PHE A 136 -11.16 25.30 21.80
N VAL A 137 -11.55 24.22 22.48
CA VAL A 137 -12.90 24.10 23.05
C VAL A 137 -13.18 25.19 24.07
N LEU A 138 -12.21 25.63 24.86
CA LEU A 138 -12.37 26.70 25.83
C LEU A 138 -12.37 28.09 25.20
N LEU A 139 -11.75 28.26 24.04
CA LEU A 139 -11.51 29.58 23.44
C LEU A 139 -12.55 29.96 22.37
N PHE A 140 -12.99 28.97 21.55
CA PHE A 140 -13.74 29.28 20.30
C PHE A 140 -15.16 28.69 20.30
N ASP A 141 -16.15 29.55 19.99
CA ASP A 141 -17.53 29.13 19.77
C ASP A 141 -17.75 28.56 18.35
N ASN A 142 -16.99 29.03 17.38
CA ASN A 142 -17.10 28.62 15.99
C ASN A 142 -15.81 27.96 15.51
N TRP A 143 -15.97 26.86 14.79
CA TRP A 143 -14.88 26.19 14.09
C TRP A 143 -15.17 26.12 12.58
N GLU A 144 -14.15 26.15 11.75
CA GLU A 144 -14.30 25.89 10.33
C GLU A 144 -14.46 24.37 10.11
N GLY A 145 -15.70 23.90 10.12
CA GLY A 145 -16.04 22.48 10.05
C GLY A 145 -15.91 21.88 8.65
N ILE A 146 -15.91 22.72 7.60
CA ILE A 146 -15.59 22.28 6.23
C ILE A 146 -14.57 23.24 5.65
N ASN A 147 -13.34 22.73 5.45
CA ASN A 147 -12.30 23.39 4.71
C ASN A 147 -12.16 22.72 3.32
N GLY A 148 -12.32 23.48 2.25
CA GLY A 148 -12.36 22.99 0.86
C GLY A 148 -11.09 22.33 0.38
N SER A 149 -9.97 22.58 1.04
CA SER A 149 -8.64 21.99 0.74
C SER A 149 -8.37 20.70 1.52
N ARG A 150 -9.31 20.24 2.38
CA ARG A 150 -9.13 19.05 3.23
C ARG A 150 -9.94 17.87 2.73
N GLY A 151 -9.55 16.67 3.18
CA GLY A 151 -10.24 15.43 2.81
C GLY A 151 -11.52 15.20 3.64
N GLU A 152 -12.52 14.55 3.05
CA GLU A 152 -13.82 14.24 3.70
C GLU A 152 -13.65 13.55 5.06
N ARG A 153 -12.65 12.67 5.17
CA ARG A 153 -12.41 11.91 6.40
C ARG A 153 -11.98 12.78 7.58
N LEU A 154 -11.19 13.81 7.31
CA LEU A 154 -10.76 14.74 8.35
C LEU A 154 -11.96 15.54 8.86
N VAL A 155 -12.83 16.00 7.96
CA VAL A 155 -14.09 16.70 8.27
C VAL A 155 -15.01 15.84 9.15
N GLU A 156 -15.19 14.55 8.82
CA GLU A 156 -15.96 13.62 9.67
C GLU A 156 -15.37 13.45 11.07
N LEU A 157 -14.06 13.31 11.18
CA LEU A 157 -13.38 13.14 12.48
C LEU A 157 -13.50 14.40 13.33
N GLU A 158 -13.37 15.56 12.70
CA GLU A 158 -13.53 16.87 13.34
C GLU A 158 -14.92 17.02 13.94
N ALA A 159 -15.98 16.71 13.18
CA ALA A 159 -17.35 16.75 13.67
C ALA A 159 -17.57 15.80 14.87
N LYS A 160 -17.00 14.58 14.83
CA LYS A 160 -17.08 13.63 15.94
C LYS A 160 -16.34 14.09 17.18
N ILE A 161 -15.15 14.68 17.01
CA ILE A 161 -14.33 15.23 18.09
C ILE A 161 -15.03 16.43 18.72
N ALA A 162 -15.52 17.38 17.92
CA ALA A 162 -16.26 18.54 18.41
C ALA A 162 -17.50 18.12 19.24
N LYS A 163 -18.24 17.11 18.75
CA LYS A 163 -19.42 16.56 19.46
C LYS A 163 -19.04 15.95 20.83
N ALA A 164 -17.87 15.37 20.98
CA ALA A 164 -17.42 14.80 22.27
C ALA A 164 -17.16 15.88 23.33
N PHE A 165 -17.05 17.14 22.92
CA PHE A 165 -16.87 18.29 23.80
C PHE A 165 -18.15 19.17 23.94
N SER A 166 -19.31 18.64 23.58
CA SER A 166 -20.59 19.33 23.76
C SER A 166 -21.05 19.29 25.20
N GLY A 167 -21.70 20.37 25.64
CA GLY A 167 -22.28 20.49 26.98
C GLY A 167 -21.43 21.28 27.98
N TRP A 168 -22.09 22.04 28.87
CA TRP A 168 -21.44 22.87 29.89
C TRP A 168 -20.64 22.06 30.91
N GLU A 169 -21.07 20.85 31.24
CA GLU A 169 -20.35 19.96 32.14
C GLU A 169 -18.95 19.66 31.62
N LYS A 170 -18.84 19.40 30.30
CA LYS A 170 -17.55 19.11 29.67
C LYS A 170 -16.62 20.32 29.64
N ILE A 171 -17.20 21.50 29.42
CA ILE A 171 -16.47 22.77 29.47
C ILE A 171 -15.93 23.01 30.89
N ALA A 172 -16.78 22.84 31.93
CA ALA A 172 -16.37 23.01 33.32
C ALA A 172 -15.23 22.05 33.73
N GLN A 173 -15.28 20.79 33.27
CA GLN A 173 -14.16 19.84 33.47
C GLN A 173 -12.85 20.34 32.86
N LEU A 174 -12.89 20.96 31.68
CA LEU A 174 -11.72 21.52 31.03
C LEU A 174 -11.22 22.79 31.72
N GLU A 175 -12.11 23.65 32.21
CA GLU A 175 -11.77 24.84 33.00
C GLU A 175 -10.99 24.44 34.25
N GLU A 176 -11.48 23.43 34.97
CA GLU A 176 -10.79 22.88 36.15
C GLU A 176 -9.42 22.28 35.80
N LYS A 177 -9.37 21.49 34.71
CA LYS A 177 -8.14 20.85 34.21
C LYS A 177 -7.05 21.85 33.87
N TYR A 178 -7.43 22.91 33.12
CA TYR A 178 -6.46 23.92 32.65
C TYR A 178 -6.35 25.15 33.56
N LYS A 179 -7.14 25.22 34.61
CA LYS A 179 -7.23 26.41 35.50
C LYS A 179 -7.44 27.70 34.73
N MET A 180 -8.35 27.65 33.75
CA MET A 180 -8.63 28.72 32.83
C MET A 180 -10.14 28.85 32.62
N CYS A 181 -10.68 30.08 32.70
CA CYS A 181 -12.06 30.36 32.38
C CYS A 181 -12.29 30.21 30.87
N ALA A 182 -13.34 29.58 30.49
CA ALA A 182 -13.73 29.50 29.08
C ALA A 182 -14.12 30.87 28.54
N LEU A 183 -13.66 31.22 27.36
CA LEU A 183 -14.13 32.37 26.58
C LEU A 183 -15.32 32.00 25.69
N ARG A 184 -15.61 30.71 25.60
CA ARG A 184 -16.74 30.15 24.86
C ARG A 184 -18.05 30.45 25.59
N GLU A 185 -19.05 30.88 24.82
CA GLU A 185 -20.35 31.35 25.32
C GLU A 185 -21.47 30.33 25.03
N ARG A 186 -21.18 29.19 24.39
CA ARG A 186 -22.18 28.19 23.99
C ARG A 186 -21.76 26.78 24.34
N PRO A 187 -22.71 25.87 24.66
CA PRO A 187 -22.41 24.48 25.01
C PRO A 187 -21.99 23.63 23.78
N GLU A 188 -22.28 24.10 22.58
CA GLU A 188 -21.96 23.41 21.32
C GLU A 188 -21.10 24.28 20.42
N ILE A 189 -20.22 23.65 19.66
CA ILE A 189 -19.42 24.30 18.63
C ILE A 189 -20.31 24.52 17.42
N ALA A 190 -20.34 25.75 16.91
CA ALA A 190 -20.99 26.06 15.65
C ALA A 190 -20.00 26.05 14.49
N TRP A 191 -20.53 25.97 13.29
CA TRP A 191 -19.73 25.68 12.10
C TRP A 191 -19.70 26.85 11.13
N THR A 192 -18.52 27.15 10.64
CA THR A 192 -18.30 27.92 9.41
C THR A 192 -17.63 27.04 8.35
N ALA A 193 -17.58 27.51 7.11
CA ALA A 193 -16.92 26.78 6.04
C ALA A 193 -16.24 27.79 5.09
N GLY A 194 -15.07 27.39 4.60
CA GLY A 194 -14.26 28.16 3.67
C GLY A 194 -13.60 27.28 2.61
N THR A 195 -13.28 27.85 1.46
CA THR A 195 -12.63 27.10 0.37
C THR A 195 -11.16 26.83 0.62
N ASP A 196 -10.49 27.71 1.39
CA ASP A 196 -9.03 27.71 1.57
C ASP A 196 -8.29 27.59 0.21
N ASP A 197 -8.87 28.28 -0.79
CA ASP A 197 -8.40 28.21 -2.17
C ASP A 197 -7.36 29.30 -2.44
N HIS A 198 -6.21 28.88 -2.97
CA HIS A 198 -5.08 29.73 -3.35
C HIS A 198 -4.91 29.79 -4.88
N SER A 199 -5.68 28.99 -5.63
CA SER A 199 -5.56 28.85 -7.08
C SER A 199 -6.51 29.74 -7.88
N GLY A 200 -7.65 30.10 -7.28
CA GLY A 200 -8.75 30.74 -7.97
C GLY A 200 -9.70 29.75 -8.68
N LEU A 201 -9.43 28.43 -8.62
CA LEU A 201 -10.28 27.42 -9.27
C LEU A 201 -11.52 27.08 -8.44
N TYR A 202 -11.37 27.03 -7.12
CA TYR A 202 -12.40 26.52 -6.20
C TYR A 202 -13.13 27.62 -5.43
N VAL A 203 -12.95 28.89 -5.82
CA VAL A 203 -13.64 30.04 -5.24
C VAL A 203 -15.13 29.80 -5.14
N GLY A 204 -15.71 29.88 -3.91
CA GLY A 204 -17.15 29.71 -3.66
C GLY A 204 -17.68 28.26 -3.77
N LYS A 205 -16.82 27.23 -3.92
CA LYS A 205 -17.25 25.81 -3.91
C LYS A 205 -17.40 25.24 -2.51
N THR A 206 -17.13 26.01 -1.47
CA THR A 206 -17.39 25.72 -0.06
C THR A 206 -17.88 27.00 0.58
N TRP A 207 -18.98 26.96 1.32
CA TRP A 207 -19.68 28.17 1.76
C TRP A 207 -20.34 28.02 3.14
N THR A 208 -20.54 29.15 3.79
CA THR A 208 -21.37 29.29 4.99
C THR A 208 -22.71 29.93 4.60
N LYS A 209 -23.82 29.39 5.10
CA LYS A 209 -25.18 29.88 4.87
C LYS A 209 -25.81 30.26 6.19
N ALA A 210 -26.55 31.41 6.18
CA ALA A 210 -27.40 31.86 7.31
C ALA A 210 -28.67 32.50 6.79
N ASN A 211 -29.65 32.69 7.66
CA ASN A 211 -30.87 33.41 7.34
C ASN A 211 -30.67 34.91 7.68
N ALA A 212 -30.16 35.67 6.71
CA ALA A 212 -29.79 37.07 6.88
C ALA A 212 -30.25 37.91 5.70
N LYS A 213 -30.68 39.17 5.96
CA LYS A 213 -31.12 40.11 4.95
C LYS A 213 -30.08 41.23 4.68
N SER A 214 -29.06 41.33 5.52
CA SER A 214 -27.96 42.24 5.37
C SER A 214 -26.64 41.57 5.79
N LYS A 215 -25.51 42.18 5.41
CA LYS A 215 -24.17 41.65 5.81
C LYS A 215 -23.96 41.77 7.32
N GLU A 216 -24.52 42.76 7.99
CA GLU A 216 -24.46 42.95 9.44
C GLU A 216 -25.25 41.83 10.14
N GLU A 217 -26.44 41.49 9.62
CA GLU A 217 -27.23 40.37 10.11
C GLU A 217 -26.49 39.03 9.86
N PHE A 218 -25.89 38.86 8.70
CA PHE A 218 -25.07 37.66 8.40
C PHE A 218 -23.89 37.50 9.38
N LEU A 219 -23.17 38.57 9.68
CA LEU A 219 -22.07 38.56 10.66
C LEU A 219 -22.60 38.27 12.07
N LYS A 220 -23.76 38.76 12.41
CA LYS A 220 -24.45 38.43 13.68
C LYS A 220 -24.81 36.95 13.75
N GLU A 221 -25.33 36.36 12.67
CA GLU A 221 -25.65 34.94 12.61
C GLU A 221 -24.40 34.05 12.77
N ILE A 222 -23.27 34.44 12.17
CA ILE A 222 -21.98 33.75 12.40
C ILE A 222 -21.59 33.85 13.90
N LYS A 223 -21.64 35.05 14.47
CA LYS A 223 -21.30 35.25 15.88
C LYS A 223 -22.16 34.42 16.81
N GLU A 224 -23.48 34.35 16.54
CA GLU A 224 -24.45 33.61 17.36
C GLU A 224 -24.52 32.12 16.99
N GLY A 225 -23.75 31.66 15.99
CA GLY A 225 -23.61 30.24 15.60
C GLY A 225 -24.85 29.66 14.94
N ARG A 226 -25.69 30.49 14.32
CA ARG A 226 -26.88 30.04 13.58
C ARG A 226 -26.58 29.89 12.09
N THR A 227 -25.53 29.13 11.79
CA THR A 227 -25.02 28.92 10.45
C THR A 227 -25.16 27.48 10.01
N GLN A 228 -25.24 27.26 8.72
CA GLN A 228 -25.15 25.98 8.03
C GLN A 228 -23.96 26.02 7.08
N VAL A 229 -23.30 24.89 6.90
CA VAL A 229 -22.14 24.76 6.04
C VAL A 229 -22.43 23.86 4.86
N GLY A 230 -21.86 24.18 3.71
CA GLY A 230 -22.02 23.41 2.50
C GLY A 230 -20.76 23.38 1.65
N THR A 231 -20.65 22.36 0.83
CA THR A 231 -19.55 22.20 -0.13
C THR A 231 -20.01 21.39 -1.33
N ASP A 232 -19.41 21.65 -2.47
CA ASP A 232 -19.37 20.69 -3.57
C ASP A 232 -18.49 19.49 -3.16
N LYS A 233 -18.16 18.62 -4.07
CA LYS A 233 -17.31 17.47 -3.81
C LYS A 233 -15.94 17.86 -3.19
N LEU A 234 -15.63 17.33 -2.03
CA LEU A 234 -14.30 17.39 -1.43
C LEU A 234 -13.38 16.32 -2.06
N GLY A 235 -12.08 16.57 -2.05
CA GLY A 235 -11.11 15.58 -2.52
C GLY A 235 -9.69 16.13 -2.59
N TYR A 236 -8.73 15.26 -2.62
CA TYR A 236 -7.32 15.64 -2.71
C TYR A 236 -6.98 16.30 -4.07
N GLU A 237 -7.78 16.05 -5.10
CA GLU A 237 -7.64 16.67 -6.42
C GLU A 237 -7.71 18.19 -6.35
N ARG A 238 -8.54 18.76 -5.45
CA ARG A 238 -8.58 20.23 -5.25
C ARG A 238 -7.22 20.76 -4.80
N LEU A 239 -6.62 20.13 -3.79
CA LEU A 239 -5.30 20.56 -3.30
C LEU A 239 -4.21 20.31 -4.35
N LEU A 240 -4.29 19.21 -5.10
CA LEU A 240 -3.37 18.91 -6.19
C LEU A 240 -3.43 19.98 -7.28
N ASN A 241 -4.62 20.35 -7.73
CA ASN A 241 -4.82 21.37 -8.74
C ASN A 241 -4.39 22.76 -8.24
N THR A 242 -4.67 23.07 -6.97
CA THR A 242 -4.19 24.31 -6.32
C THR A 242 -2.67 24.41 -6.37
N VAL A 243 -1.96 23.35 -5.97
CA VAL A 243 -0.49 23.28 -6.04
C VAL A 243 -0.01 23.38 -7.50
N GLY A 244 -0.68 22.72 -8.43
CA GLY A 244 -0.36 22.78 -9.86
C GLY A 244 -0.47 24.17 -10.43
N VAL A 245 -1.57 24.88 -10.16
CA VAL A 245 -1.80 26.28 -10.61
C VAL A 245 -0.78 27.24 -10.02
N CYS A 246 -0.56 27.16 -8.70
CA CYS A 246 0.42 28.05 -8.04
C CYS A 246 1.83 27.81 -8.59
N GLY A 247 2.23 26.54 -8.77
CA GLY A 247 3.50 26.18 -9.38
C GLY A 247 3.63 26.69 -10.82
N TYR A 248 2.60 26.49 -11.65
CA TYR A 248 2.53 27.00 -13.01
C TYR A 248 2.67 28.52 -13.07
N LYS A 249 1.82 29.25 -12.34
CA LYS A 249 1.87 30.74 -12.31
C LYS A 249 3.22 31.23 -11.81
N PHE A 250 3.83 30.59 -10.81
CA PHE A 250 5.17 30.93 -10.34
C PHE A 250 6.23 30.80 -11.44
N LEU A 251 6.21 29.70 -12.20
CA LEU A 251 7.15 29.46 -13.30
C LEU A 251 6.96 30.49 -14.43
N VAL A 252 5.72 30.86 -14.74
CA VAL A 252 5.41 31.94 -15.70
C VAL A 252 6.03 33.26 -15.26
N THR A 253 5.88 33.66 -13.99
CA THR A 253 6.47 34.93 -13.48
C THR A 253 8.01 34.94 -13.55
N LYS A 254 8.66 33.78 -13.62
CA LYS A 254 10.12 33.66 -13.77
C LYS A 254 10.57 33.50 -15.22
N ASN A 255 9.67 33.61 -16.22
CA ASN A 255 9.95 33.37 -17.64
C ASN A 255 10.67 32.03 -17.91
N LYS A 256 10.31 30.98 -17.15
CA LYS A 256 10.98 29.66 -17.17
C LYS A 256 10.18 28.57 -17.90
N ILE A 257 9.06 28.91 -18.53
CA ILE A 257 8.20 27.96 -19.24
C ILE A 257 8.18 28.24 -20.74
N PRO A 258 8.42 27.24 -21.60
CA PRO A 258 8.14 27.35 -23.02
C PRO A 258 6.65 27.63 -23.29
N SER A 259 6.35 28.43 -24.32
CA SER A 259 4.97 28.83 -24.66
C SER A 259 4.01 27.64 -24.88
N GLN A 260 4.52 26.52 -25.37
CA GLN A 260 3.72 25.31 -25.56
C GLN A 260 3.26 24.70 -24.23
N ILE A 261 4.11 24.74 -23.20
CA ILE A 261 3.76 24.26 -21.84
C ILE A 261 2.81 25.26 -21.18
N GLU A 262 2.99 26.56 -21.40
CA GLU A 262 2.08 27.59 -20.93
C GLU A 262 0.66 27.36 -21.47
N THR A 263 0.53 27.17 -22.79
CA THR A 263 -0.76 26.83 -23.43
C THR A 263 -1.37 25.54 -22.85
N LEU A 264 -0.57 24.50 -22.63
CA LEU A 264 -1.03 23.26 -22.05
C LEU A 264 -1.57 23.47 -20.61
N CYS A 265 -0.83 24.19 -19.77
CA CYS A 265 -1.25 24.51 -18.40
C CYS A 265 -2.52 25.36 -18.38
N GLU A 266 -2.61 26.34 -19.27
CA GLU A 266 -3.83 27.13 -19.41
C GLU A 266 -5.04 26.28 -19.77
N CYS A 267 -4.88 25.30 -20.66
CA CYS A 267 -5.95 24.37 -21.02
C CYS A 267 -6.34 23.44 -19.88
N MET A 268 -5.38 23.01 -19.08
CA MET A 268 -5.64 22.15 -17.92
C MET A 268 -6.40 22.86 -16.79
N PHE A 269 -6.16 24.15 -16.60
CA PHE A 269 -6.65 24.89 -15.44
C PHE A 269 -7.72 25.96 -15.75
N LYS A 270 -8.11 26.14 -17.02
CA LYS A 270 -9.24 27.02 -17.38
C LYS A 270 -10.57 26.27 -17.31
N GLU A 271 -11.61 26.91 -16.79
CA GLU A 271 -12.96 26.34 -16.69
C GLU A 271 -13.64 26.12 -18.05
N ASN A 272 -13.17 26.80 -19.11
CA ASN A 272 -13.68 26.64 -20.48
C ASN A 272 -12.66 25.92 -21.35
N ASN A 273 -12.98 24.70 -21.77
CA ASN A 273 -12.19 23.94 -22.71
C ASN A 273 -12.09 24.67 -24.05
N SER A 274 -10.89 25.06 -24.46
CA SER A 274 -10.66 25.52 -25.81
C SER A 274 -10.48 24.32 -26.75
N LEU A 275 -11.04 24.34 -27.95
CA LEU A 275 -10.85 23.30 -28.98
C LEU A 275 -9.37 22.98 -29.22
N ILE A 276 -8.51 24.00 -29.11
CA ILE A 276 -7.05 23.87 -29.22
C ILE A 276 -6.47 23.08 -28.06
N GLY A 277 -6.94 23.34 -26.84
CA GLY A 277 -6.50 22.62 -25.65
C GLY A 277 -6.86 21.16 -25.66
N ASP A 278 -8.08 20.85 -26.06
CA ASP A 278 -8.54 19.47 -26.20
C ASP A 278 -7.73 18.72 -27.27
N PHE A 279 -7.37 19.37 -28.36
CA PHE A 279 -6.50 18.80 -29.38
C PHE A 279 -5.09 18.51 -28.85
N TYR A 280 -4.47 19.43 -28.07
CA TYR A 280 -3.17 19.20 -27.46
C TYR A 280 -3.20 18.07 -26.42
N LEU A 281 -4.20 18.05 -25.56
CA LEU A 281 -4.37 16.99 -24.56
C LEU A 281 -4.56 15.62 -25.20
N LYS A 282 -5.37 15.54 -26.27
CA LYS A 282 -5.60 14.32 -27.02
C LYS A 282 -4.37 13.86 -27.79
N SER A 283 -3.64 14.78 -28.45
CA SER A 283 -2.48 14.44 -29.28
C SER A 283 -1.25 14.08 -28.46
N LEU A 284 -0.98 14.78 -27.35
CA LEU A 284 0.22 14.57 -26.52
C LEU A 284 0.02 13.47 -25.46
N PHE A 285 -1.17 13.42 -24.86
CA PHE A 285 -1.45 12.53 -23.73
C PHE A 285 -2.50 11.46 -24.02
N GLY A 286 -3.17 11.52 -25.18
CA GLY A 286 -4.27 10.59 -25.49
C GLY A 286 -5.47 10.75 -24.55
N LEU A 287 -5.66 11.93 -23.95
CA LEU A 287 -6.70 12.18 -22.95
C LEU A 287 -7.94 12.81 -23.62
N ASN A 288 -9.10 12.28 -23.26
CA ASN A 288 -10.42 12.84 -23.59
C ASN A 288 -11.13 13.33 -22.31
N CYS A 289 -10.37 13.69 -21.27
CA CYS A 289 -10.90 14.05 -19.96
C CYS A 289 -10.98 15.57 -19.80
N SER A 290 -11.99 16.02 -19.08
CA SER A 290 -12.13 17.39 -18.61
C SER A 290 -12.41 17.39 -17.10
N GLY A 291 -12.17 18.51 -16.42
CA GLY A 291 -12.49 18.68 -15.00
C GLY A 291 -11.33 18.42 -14.03
N ASP A 292 -11.66 18.25 -12.76
CA ASP A 292 -10.70 18.24 -11.64
C ASP A 292 -9.64 17.14 -11.71
N SER A 293 -9.91 16.04 -12.41
CA SER A 293 -8.97 14.91 -12.57
C SER A 293 -7.94 15.07 -13.69
N LEU A 294 -8.09 16.09 -14.56
CA LEU A 294 -7.25 16.24 -15.75
C LEU A 294 -5.77 16.39 -15.43
N PHE A 295 -5.42 17.29 -14.51
CA PHE A 295 -4.03 17.50 -14.11
C PHE A 295 -3.39 16.22 -13.54
N LYS A 296 -4.13 15.48 -12.72
CA LYS A 296 -3.71 14.19 -12.20
C LYS A 296 -3.42 13.19 -13.32
N GLU A 297 -4.29 13.10 -14.33
CA GLU A 297 -4.09 12.20 -15.47
C GLU A 297 -2.88 12.59 -16.33
N VAL A 298 -2.62 13.88 -16.50
CA VAL A 298 -1.39 14.36 -17.15
C VAL A 298 -0.16 13.92 -16.35
N LEU A 299 -0.14 14.16 -15.03
CA LEU A 299 0.95 13.72 -14.16
C LEU A 299 1.14 12.20 -14.22
N ASN A 300 0.06 11.45 -14.32
CA ASN A 300 0.09 9.99 -14.38
C ASN A 300 0.78 9.48 -15.65
N ARG A 301 0.57 10.14 -16.80
CA ARG A 301 1.15 9.76 -18.11
C ARG A 301 2.51 10.39 -18.39
N LEU A 302 2.86 11.45 -17.71
CA LEU A 302 4.07 12.21 -17.95
C LEU A 302 5.37 11.37 -17.94
N PRO A 303 5.59 10.44 -16.97
CA PRO A 303 6.78 9.61 -16.96
C PRO A 303 6.93 8.73 -18.21
N SER A 304 5.86 8.08 -18.65
CA SER A 304 5.90 7.20 -19.84
C SER A 304 6.25 7.98 -21.10
N ILE A 305 5.67 9.17 -21.27
CA ILE A 305 5.91 10.04 -22.44
C ILE A 305 7.36 10.53 -22.45
N THR A 306 7.86 11.02 -21.31
CA THR A 306 9.21 11.58 -21.21
C THR A 306 10.28 10.51 -21.34
N LEU A 307 10.06 9.32 -20.80
CA LEU A 307 10.94 8.17 -20.94
C LEU A 307 10.94 7.60 -22.36
N GLN A 308 9.78 7.59 -23.05
CA GLN A 308 9.71 7.21 -24.45
C GLN A 308 10.52 8.20 -25.32
N LYS A 309 10.42 9.50 -25.04
CA LYS A 309 11.23 10.53 -25.74
C LYS A 309 12.72 10.31 -25.50
N LEU A 310 13.13 10.01 -24.26
CA LEU A 310 14.52 9.70 -23.92
C LEU A 310 15.02 8.45 -24.65
N ARG A 311 14.20 7.42 -24.76
CA ARG A 311 14.54 6.20 -25.50
C ARG A 311 14.71 6.45 -27.00
N ASN A 312 13.88 7.33 -27.58
CA ASN A 312 13.96 7.65 -29.03
C ASN A 312 15.09 8.61 -29.35
N SER A 313 15.50 9.47 -28.42
CA SER A 313 16.56 10.45 -28.61
C SER A 313 17.26 10.74 -27.28
N PHE A 314 18.43 10.09 -27.08
CA PHE A 314 19.22 10.31 -25.88
C PHE A 314 19.99 11.63 -25.94
N THR A 315 19.33 12.71 -25.52
CA THR A 315 19.91 14.05 -25.43
C THR A 315 19.84 14.56 -24.00
N PRO A 316 20.71 15.54 -23.60
CA PRO A 316 20.64 16.17 -22.27
C PRO A 316 19.25 16.74 -21.96
N ASP A 317 18.57 17.34 -22.95
CA ASP A 317 17.24 17.89 -22.81
C ASP A 317 16.19 16.80 -22.57
N ALA A 318 16.27 15.68 -23.31
CA ALA A 318 15.38 14.53 -23.11
C ALA A 318 15.58 13.88 -21.73
N LEU A 319 16.83 13.81 -21.26
CA LEU A 319 17.16 13.36 -19.91
C LEU A 319 16.58 14.30 -18.85
N GLY A 320 16.76 15.61 -19.03
CA GLY A 320 16.20 16.64 -18.14
C GLY A 320 14.67 16.55 -18.05
N LEU A 321 13.99 16.41 -19.20
CA LEU A 321 12.54 16.22 -19.25
C LEU A 321 12.08 14.94 -18.55
N ALA A 322 12.81 13.83 -18.73
CA ALA A 322 12.49 12.56 -18.06
C ALA A 322 12.62 12.67 -16.53
N LEU A 323 13.67 13.34 -16.03
CA LEU A 323 13.86 13.58 -14.59
C LEU A 323 12.75 14.50 -14.02
N ILE A 324 12.38 15.56 -14.74
CA ILE A 324 11.28 16.45 -14.35
C ILE A 324 9.96 15.68 -14.33
N GLY A 325 9.68 14.86 -15.35
CA GLY A 325 8.48 14.03 -15.41
C GLY A 325 8.37 13.05 -14.26
N LEU A 326 9.49 12.40 -13.92
CA LEU A 326 9.56 11.51 -12.76
C LEU A 326 9.35 12.27 -11.45
N ALA A 327 10.01 13.43 -11.26
CA ALA A 327 9.85 14.24 -10.05
C ALA A 327 8.42 14.74 -9.88
N ALA A 328 7.80 15.27 -10.95
CA ALA A 328 6.43 15.75 -10.93
C ALA A 328 5.42 14.65 -10.59
N HIS A 329 5.71 13.41 -10.98
CA HIS A 329 4.87 12.25 -10.68
C HIS A 329 4.74 11.96 -9.16
N PHE A 330 5.69 12.43 -8.33
CA PHE A 330 5.63 12.27 -6.88
C PHE A 330 4.81 13.36 -6.17
N ILE A 331 4.47 14.47 -6.83
CA ILE A 331 3.71 15.58 -6.21
C ILE A 331 2.39 15.09 -5.58
N PRO A 332 1.52 14.33 -6.26
CA PRO A 332 0.28 13.83 -5.66
C PRO A 332 0.50 13.00 -4.41
N ILE A 333 1.59 12.24 -4.35
CA ILE A 333 1.90 11.36 -3.20
C ILE A 333 2.27 12.19 -1.97
N VAL A 334 3.05 13.26 -2.16
CA VAL A 334 3.43 14.16 -1.07
C VAL A 334 2.16 14.83 -0.49
N ILE A 335 1.25 15.27 -1.36
CA ILE A 335 -0.03 15.87 -0.96
C ILE A 335 -0.91 14.87 -0.20
N LEU A 336 -1.09 13.68 -0.74
CA LEU A 336 -1.85 12.61 -0.10
C LEU A 336 -1.24 12.18 1.24
N SER A 337 0.10 12.10 1.30
CA SER A 337 0.81 11.79 2.54
C SER A 337 0.58 12.84 3.62
N ALA A 338 0.59 14.13 3.25
CA ALA A 338 0.30 15.21 4.19
C ALA A 338 -1.13 15.12 4.73
N GLN A 339 -2.13 14.91 3.87
CA GLN A 339 -3.52 14.72 4.31
C GLN A 339 -3.68 13.47 5.20
N ARG A 340 -3.00 12.38 4.87
CA ARG A 340 -3.01 11.18 5.70
C ARG A 340 -2.39 11.38 7.08
N ARG A 341 -1.32 12.16 7.17
CA ARG A 341 -0.72 12.54 8.46
C ARG A 341 -1.74 13.22 9.36
N ASP A 342 -2.47 14.19 8.81
CA ASP A 342 -3.48 14.94 9.55
C ASP A 342 -4.63 14.02 10.00
N GLU A 343 -5.10 13.11 9.13
CA GLU A 343 -6.07 12.08 9.50
C GLU A 343 -5.58 11.16 10.63
N VAL A 344 -4.31 10.76 10.61
CA VAL A 344 -3.72 9.88 11.66
C VAL A 344 -3.68 10.63 12.98
N GLN A 345 -3.30 11.91 12.99
CA GLN A 345 -3.32 12.74 14.20
C GLN A 345 -4.75 12.88 14.74
N ALA A 346 -5.72 13.19 13.89
CA ALA A 346 -7.13 13.27 14.27
C ALA A 346 -7.67 11.96 14.85
N LYS A 347 -7.28 10.80 14.27
CA LYS A 347 -7.62 9.48 14.81
C LYS A 347 -7.02 9.21 16.18
N MET A 348 -5.79 9.65 16.42
CA MET A 348 -5.17 9.50 17.76
C MET A 348 -5.95 10.30 18.80
N ILE A 349 -6.35 11.54 18.48
CA ILE A 349 -7.18 12.37 19.35
C ILE A 349 -8.55 11.71 19.57
N ALA A 350 -9.23 11.27 18.52
CA ALA A 350 -10.50 10.57 18.60
C ALA A 350 -10.42 9.32 19.49
N LYS A 351 -9.36 8.53 19.35
CA LYS A 351 -9.11 7.35 20.20
C LYS A 351 -8.93 7.72 21.69
N SER A 352 -8.20 8.80 21.97
CA SER A 352 -8.01 9.30 23.35
C SER A 352 -9.31 9.77 23.99
N LEU A 353 -10.30 10.17 23.18
CA LEU A 353 -11.64 10.54 23.59
C LEU A 353 -12.64 9.37 23.61
N GLY A 354 -12.19 8.14 23.36
CA GLY A 354 -13.07 6.96 23.29
C GLY A 354 -13.96 6.91 22.04
N ILE A 355 -13.69 7.76 21.04
CA ILE A 355 -14.49 7.82 19.80
C ILE A 355 -14.03 6.70 18.87
N ASN A 356 -14.97 5.86 18.45
CA ASN A 356 -14.68 4.86 17.41
C ASN A 356 -14.48 5.56 16.06
N SER A 357 -13.23 5.60 15.65
CA SER A 357 -12.79 6.20 14.38
C SER A 357 -12.26 5.16 13.37
N ASN A 358 -12.40 3.87 13.70
CA ASN A 358 -11.85 2.80 12.87
C ASN A 358 -12.64 2.67 11.56
N ARG A 359 -11.90 2.56 10.46
CA ARG A 359 -12.45 2.05 9.19
C ARG A 359 -12.63 0.53 9.32
N GLU A 360 -13.54 -0.03 8.55
CA GLU A 360 -13.55 -1.47 8.35
C GLU A 360 -12.18 -1.93 7.87
N PHE A 361 -11.71 -3.02 8.44
CA PHE A 361 -10.40 -3.56 8.07
C PHE A 361 -10.40 -4.01 6.61
N ARG A 362 -9.42 -3.54 5.83
CA ARG A 362 -9.17 -3.99 4.46
C ARG A 362 -7.67 -4.12 4.23
N LEU A 363 -7.23 -5.29 3.78
CA LEU A 363 -5.84 -5.60 3.49
C LEU A 363 -5.59 -5.60 1.98
N ALA A 364 -4.58 -4.84 1.54
CA ALA A 364 -4.02 -4.94 0.20
C ALA A 364 -2.89 -5.97 0.20
N TYR A 365 -3.07 -7.09 -0.50
CA TYR A 365 -2.04 -8.10 -0.72
C TYR A 365 -1.35 -7.83 -2.05
N ILE A 366 -0.12 -7.32 -2.02
CA ILE A 366 0.65 -6.85 -3.16
C ILE A 366 1.59 -7.95 -3.66
N THR A 367 1.57 -8.24 -4.95
CA THR A 367 2.53 -9.17 -5.58
C THR A 367 2.92 -8.71 -6.98
N ASP A 368 4.23 -8.81 -7.31
CA ASP A 368 4.75 -8.56 -8.65
C ASP A 368 4.55 -9.77 -9.58
N THR A 369 4.32 -10.97 -9.02
CA THR A 369 4.18 -12.23 -9.75
C THR A 369 2.84 -12.88 -9.41
N TYR A 370 1.90 -12.87 -10.31
CA TYR A 370 0.61 -13.55 -10.13
C TYR A 370 0.29 -14.49 -11.29
N PHE A 371 0.61 -14.06 -12.51
CA PHE A 371 0.38 -14.82 -13.74
C PHE A 371 1.61 -15.64 -14.16
N ASP A 372 2.72 -15.51 -13.43
CA ASP A 372 3.95 -16.24 -13.70
C ASP A 372 3.88 -17.69 -13.24
N ILE A 373 4.76 -18.51 -13.81
CA ILE A 373 4.88 -19.93 -13.45
C ILE A 373 5.91 -20.10 -12.33
N ASN A 374 5.52 -19.79 -11.10
CA ASN A 374 6.37 -19.97 -9.93
C ASN A 374 5.57 -20.22 -8.64
N GLY A 375 6.25 -20.63 -7.57
CA GLY A 375 5.63 -20.94 -6.28
C GLY A 375 4.99 -19.73 -5.58
N VAL A 376 5.48 -18.51 -5.85
CA VAL A 376 4.91 -17.28 -5.27
C VAL A 376 3.60 -16.92 -5.93
N ALA A 377 3.55 -17.01 -7.27
CA ALA A 377 2.32 -16.79 -8.04
C ALA A 377 1.22 -17.78 -7.60
N ARG A 378 1.57 -19.06 -7.47
CA ARG A 378 0.64 -20.11 -6.98
C ARG A 378 0.13 -19.81 -5.56
N SER A 379 1.03 -19.37 -4.67
CA SER A 379 0.64 -18.96 -3.32
C SER A 379 -0.32 -17.76 -3.35
N SER A 380 -0.05 -16.74 -4.16
CA SER A 380 -0.89 -15.54 -4.30
C SER A 380 -2.27 -15.86 -4.89
N GLN A 381 -2.33 -16.79 -5.85
CA GLN A 381 -3.60 -17.31 -6.40
C GLN A 381 -4.41 -18.06 -5.35
N THR A 382 -3.74 -18.83 -4.49
CA THR A 382 -4.40 -19.53 -3.36
C THR A 382 -4.92 -18.54 -2.34
N VAL A 383 -4.14 -17.50 -1.98
CA VAL A 383 -4.59 -16.40 -1.12
C VAL A 383 -5.89 -15.77 -1.66
N ARG A 384 -5.94 -15.45 -2.96
CA ARG A 384 -7.16 -14.91 -3.57
C ARG A 384 -8.36 -15.85 -3.45
N LYS A 385 -8.18 -17.13 -3.83
CA LYS A 385 -9.25 -18.14 -3.75
C LYS A 385 -9.79 -18.31 -2.34
N VAL A 386 -8.91 -18.38 -1.33
CA VAL A 386 -9.31 -18.49 0.07
C VAL A 386 -9.99 -17.19 0.54
N ALA A 387 -9.46 -16.02 0.18
CA ALA A 387 -10.08 -14.75 0.52
C ALA A 387 -11.48 -14.58 -0.10
N GLU A 388 -11.68 -15.05 -1.32
CA GLU A 388 -12.98 -15.06 -1.99
C GLU A 388 -13.95 -16.05 -1.32
N ARG A 389 -13.52 -17.31 -1.11
CA ARG A 389 -14.35 -18.38 -0.52
C ARG A 389 -14.88 -18.01 0.86
N PHE A 390 -14.04 -17.40 1.69
CA PHE A 390 -14.39 -17.02 3.07
C PHE A 390 -14.78 -15.53 3.21
N ASN A 391 -14.98 -14.85 2.10
CA ASN A 391 -15.32 -13.41 2.05
C ASN A 391 -14.45 -12.54 2.96
N LEU A 392 -13.15 -12.79 2.98
CA LEU A 392 -12.21 -12.03 3.79
C LEU A 392 -12.01 -10.62 3.21
N PRO A 393 -11.74 -9.62 4.05
CA PRO A 393 -11.49 -8.25 3.63
C PRO A 393 -10.08 -8.07 3.05
N ILE A 394 -9.70 -8.91 2.10
CA ILE A 394 -8.38 -8.97 1.48
C ILE A 394 -8.57 -8.93 -0.02
N ASP A 395 -7.89 -8.01 -0.69
CA ASP A 395 -7.81 -7.95 -2.15
C ASP A 395 -6.36 -8.22 -2.58
N VAL A 396 -6.17 -9.09 -3.56
CA VAL A 396 -4.87 -9.33 -4.21
C VAL A 396 -4.70 -8.28 -5.31
N ILE A 397 -3.58 -7.58 -5.30
CA ILE A 397 -3.29 -6.47 -6.21
C ILE A 397 -2.05 -6.81 -7.01
N VAL A 398 -2.17 -6.70 -8.32
CA VAL A 398 -1.16 -7.10 -9.29
C VAL A 398 -0.93 -6.02 -10.33
N VAL A 399 0.17 -6.11 -11.06
CA VAL A 399 0.45 -5.25 -12.22
C VAL A 399 0.53 -6.12 -13.46
N GLU A 400 -0.31 -5.79 -14.46
CA GLU A 400 -0.31 -6.55 -15.71
C GLU A 400 -0.64 -5.65 -16.91
N SER A 401 -0.08 -6.00 -18.06
CA SER A 401 -0.38 -5.33 -19.34
C SER A 401 -1.78 -5.68 -19.83
N CYS A 402 -2.43 -4.78 -20.56
CA CYS A 402 -3.80 -4.97 -21.08
C CYS A 402 -4.01 -6.19 -22.01
N SER A 403 -2.93 -6.91 -22.37
CA SER A 403 -2.99 -8.08 -23.25
C SER A 403 -3.45 -9.38 -22.56
N VAL A 404 -3.49 -9.41 -21.23
CA VAL A 404 -4.06 -10.56 -20.50
C VAL A 404 -5.57 -10.31 -20.42
N ALA A 405 -6.33 -11.00 -21.26
CA ALA A 405 -7.79 -11.04 -21.14
C ALA A 405 -8.13 -11.72 -19.79
N ILE A 406 -8.43 -10.90 -18.79
CA ILE A 406 -9.04 -11.40 -17.56
C ILE A 406 -10.45 -11.79 -17.97
N ASN A 407 -10.67 -13.09 -18.15
CA ASN A 407 -11.99 -13.66 -18.49
C ASN A 407 -12.93 -13.48 -17.28
N GLY A 408 -13.65 -12.36 -17.24
CA GLY A 408 -14.58 -12.01 -16.20
C GLY A 408 -13.95 -11.19 -15.05
N GLU A 409 -14.78 -10.50 -14.29
CA GLU A 409 -14.38 -9.82 -13.03
C GLU A 409 -14.01 -10.90 -11.98
N GLU A 410 -12.73 -11.23 -11.87
CA GLU A 410 -12.27 -12.07 -10.76
C GLU A 410 -12.44 -11.30 -9.45
N LYS A 411 -13.34 -11.77 -8.60
CA LYS A 411 -13.53 -11.19 -7.27
C LYS A 411 -12.23 -11.25 -6.47
N LYS A 412 -11.98 -10.22 -5.65
CA LYS A 412 -10.78 -10.09 -4.83
C LYS A 412 -9.46 -9.94 -5.62
N LEU A 413 -9.49 -9.73 -6.94
CA LEU A 413 -8.33 -9.38 -7.75
C LEU A 413 -8.46 -7.96 -8.28
N LYS A 414 -7.40 -7.15 -8.11
CA LYS A 414 -7.30 -5.81 -8.69
C LYS A 414 -6.04 -5.71 -9.52
N VAL A 415 -6.18 -5.19 -10.73
CA VAL A 415 -5.08 -5.09 -11.68
C VAL A 415 -4.76 -3.61 -11.90
N LEU A 416 -3.49 -3.26 -11.73
CA LEU A 416 -2.92 -1.98 -12.16
C LEU A 416 -2.18 -2.17 -13.49
N HIS A 417 -2.17 -1.12 -14.32
CA HIS A 417 -1.45 -1.13 -15.57
C HIS A 417 -0.05 -0.55 -15.40
N PRO A 418 0.99 -1.18 -15.99
CA PRO A 418 2.34 -0.66 -15.94
C PRO A 418 2.50 0.59 -16.80
N ILE A 419 3.28 1.55 -16.33
CA ILE A 419 3.78 2.68 -17.14
C ILE A 419 5.11 2.32 -17.81
N LEU A 420 5.82 1.32 -17.27
CA LEU A 420 7.06 0.76 -17.79
C LEU A 420 7.05 -0.76 -17.65
N GLU A 421 7.51 -1.43 -18.70
CA GLU A 421 7.74 -2.87 -18.68
C GLU A 421 9.08 -3.17 -19.36
N PHE A 422 9.91 -4.05 -18.77
CA PHE A 422 11.16 -4.50 -19.33
C PHE A 422 11.49 -5.92 -18.87
N SER A 423 12.15 -6.70 -19.72
CA SER A 423 12.62 -8.04 -19.43
C SER A 423 14.01 -7.98 -18.81
N THR A 424 14.30 -8.91 -17.89
CA THR A 424 15.66 -9.03 -17.33
C THR A 424 16.56 -9.83 -18.27
N PRO A 425 17.86 -9.53 -18.36
CA PRO A 425 18.80 -10.26 -19.23
C PRO A 425 18.90 -11.76 -18.90
N TYR A 426 18.75 -12.12 -17.63
CA TYR A 426 18.91 -13.48 -17.11
C TYR A 426 17.61 -14.29 -17.06
N TYR A 427 16.45 -13.58 -17.07
CA TYR A 427 15.10 -14.15 -16.98
C TYR A 427 14.20 -13.44 -17.97
N GLN A 428 14.33 -13.75 -19.26
CA GLN A 428 13.58 -13.07 -20.33
C GLN A 428 12.06 -13.26 -20.21
N GLU A 429 11.63 -14.37 -19.63
CA GLU A 429 10.21 -14.64 -19.35
C GLU A 429 9.65 -13.80 -18.20
N PHE A 430 10.52 -13.33 -17.29
CA PHE A 430 10.13 -12.50 -16.16
C PHE A 430 10.20 -11.02 -16.53
N LYS A 431 9.03 -10.42 -16.59
CA LYS A 431 8.90 -9.00 -16.91
C LYS A 431 8.78 -8.18 -15.63
N LEU A 432 9.69 -7.22 -15.49
CA LEU A 432 9.60 -6.22 -14.44
C LEU A 432 8.62 -5.14 -14.90
N ARG A 433 7.55 -4.94 -14.13
CA ARG A 433 6.47 -4.00 -14.42
C ARG A 433 6.42 -2.92 -13.35
N ILE A 434 6.47 -1.68 -13.78
CA ILE A 434 6.40 -0.53 -12.89
C ILE A 434 5.07 0.18 -13.13
N PRO A 435 4.13 0.15 -12.17
CA PRO A 435 2.88 0.89 -12.28
C PRO A 435 3.11 2.36 -11.93
N SER A 436 2.12 3.20 -12.25
CA SER A 436 2.09 4.56 -11.76
C SER A 436 2.01 4.62 -10.24
N VAL A 437 2.87 5.42 -9.63
CA VAL A 437 2.85 5.62 -8.17
C VAL A 437 1.57 6.33 -7.72
N ILE A 438 1.00 7.18 -8.59
CA ILE A 438 -0.31 7.81 -8.36
C ILE A 438 -1.40 6.76 -8.28
N SER A 439 -1.40 5.79 -9.21
CA SER A 439 -2.40 4.70 -9.19
C SER A 439 -2.27 3.82 -7.94
N ILE A 440 -1.04 3.56 -7.48
CA ILE A 440 -0.80 2.89 -6.20
C ILE A 440 -1.39 3.71 -5.04
N ALA A 441 -1.11 5.01 -5.01
CA ALA A 441 -1.58 5.89 -3.94
C ALA A 441 -3.11 5.99 -3.90
N GLU A 442 -3.74 6.13 -5.05
CA GLU A 442 -5.22 6.15 -5.17
C GLU A 442 -5.85 4.83 -4.71
N LEU A 443 -5.23 3.72 -5.06
CA LEU A 443 -5.71 2.42 -4.64
C LEU A 443 -5.54 2.24 -3.13
N LEU A 444 -4.36 2.54 -2.58
CA LEU A 444 -4.05 2.30 -1.16
C LEU A 444 -4.79 3.23 -0.20
N LYS A 445 -5.36 4.35 -0.67
CA LYS A 445 -6.17 5.24 0.20
C LYS A 445 -7.36 4.53 0.86
N ASP A 446 -7.90 3.47 0.24
CA ASP A 446 -9.07 2.73 0.70
C ASP A 446 -8.73 1.53 1.59
N TYR A 447 -7.44 1.25 1.82
CA TYR A 447 -6.96 0.14 2.65
C TYR A 447 -6.50 0.61 4.02
N THR A 448 -6.52 -0.31 4.97
CA THR A 448 -6.10 -0.07 6.36
C THR A 448 -4.78 -0.76 6.69
N ALA A 449 -4.36 -1.74 5.88
CA ALA A 449 -3.09 -2.44 6.01
C ALA A 449 -2.61 -2.91 4.63
N VAL A 450 -1.31 -3.16 4.52
CA VAL A 450 -0.67 -3.64 3.29
C VAL A 450 0.22 -4.83 3.61
N HIS A 451 0.14 -5.88 2.79
CA HIS A 451 1.09 -6.98 2.76
C HIS A 451 1.81 -7.00 1.43
N VAL A 452 3.14 -6.95 1.47
CA VAL A 452 3.98 -7.01 0.27
C VAL A 452 4.61 -8.40 0.17
N ALA A 453 4.07 -9.24 -0.71
CA ALA A 453 4.51 -10.63 -0.88
C ALA A 453 5.83 -10.72 -1.66
N THR A 454 6.11 -9.77 -2.55
CA THR A 454 7.33 -9.76 -3.36
C THR A 454 8.02 -8.40 -3.31
N PRO A 455 9.36 -8.33 -3.13
CA PRO A 455 10.13 -7.08 -3.15
C PRO A 455 10.54 -6.68 -4.58
N GLY A 456 9.66 -6.89 -5.56
CA GLY A 456 9.84 -6.41 -6.93
C GLY A 456 9.55 -4.90 -7.06
N PRO A 457 9.64 -4.33 -8.27
CA PRO A 457 9.44 -2.90 -8.48
C PRO A 457 8.09 -2.38 -7.97
N PHE A 458 7.00 -3.12 -8.22
CA PHE A 458 5.68 -2.79 -7.71
C PHE A 458 5.61 -2.92 -6.19
N GLY A 459 6.10 -4.04 -5.65
CA GLY A 459 6.11 -4.29 -4.21
C GLY A 459 6.86 -3.21 -3.44
N LEU A 460 8.04 -2.79 -3.92
CA LEU A 460 8.85 -1.72 -3.30
C LEU A 460 8.16 -0.35 -3.36
N LEU A 461 7.55 0.00 -4.49
CA LEU A 461 6.80 1.24 -4.62
C LEU A 461 5.56 1.24 -3.72
N ALA A 462 4.81 0.14 -3.68
CA ALA A 462 3.66 0.00 -2.80
C ALA A 462 4.05 0.07 -1.31
N PHE A 463 5.19 -0.53 -0.94
CA PHE A 463 5.75 -0.42 0.40
C PHE A 463 6.05 1.05 0.75
N LEU A 464 6.72 1.78 -0.13
CA LEU A 464 7.04 3.18 0.08
C LEU A 464 5.78 4.03 0.24
N VAL A 465 4.82 3.89 -0.66
CA VAL A 465 3.54 4.62 -0.57
C VAL A 465 2.79 4.28 0.70
N ALA A 466 2.73 3.00 1.08
CA ALA A 466 2.07 2.58 2.31
C ALA A 466 2.72 3.20 3.56
N LYS A 467 4.06 3.26 3.61
CA LYS A 467 4.78 3.93 4.71
C LYS A 467 4.52 5.45 4.73
N LEU A 468 4.50 6.10 3.58
CA LEU A 468 4.13 7.50 3.48
C LEU A 468 2.68 7.77 3.90
N PHE A 469 1.79 6.79 3.76
CA PHE A 469 0.40 6.87 4.18
C PHE A 469 0.18 6.41 5.63
N TYR A 470 1.25 6.13 6.37
CA TYR A 470 1.19 5.62 7.74
C TYR A 470 0.36 4.34 7.88
N LEU A 471 0.32 3.51 6.82
CA LEU A 471 -0.32 2.20 6.87
C LEU A 471 0.63 1.18 7.50
N PRO A 472 0.14 0.28 8.36
CA PRO A 472 0.91 -0.87 8.79
C PRO A 472 1.24 -1.75 7.59
N VAL A 473 2.53 -2.12 7.44
CA VAL A 473 3.01 -2.90 6.32
C VAL A 473 3.70 -4.17 6.83
N THR A 474 3.26 -5.30 6.33
CA THR A 474 3.95 -6.58 6.51
C THR A 474 4.60 -7.02 5.19
N THR A 475 5.66 -7.80 5.27
CA THR A 475 6.41 -8.28 4.09
C THR A 475 6.56 -9.78 4.13
N ALA A 476 6.94 -10.41 3.01
CA ALA A 476 7.28 -11.81 2.97
C ALA A 476 8.63 -12.05 2.29
N PHE A 477 9.30 -13.13 2.72
CA PHE A 477 10.53 -13.63 2.10
C PHE A 477 10.21 -14.96 1.41
N HIS A 478 9.95 -14.91 0.11
CA HIS A 478 9.57 -16.08 -0.68
C HIS A 478 10.69 -16.60 -1.57
N THR A 479 11.67 -15.76 -1.87
CA THR A 479 12.75 -16.05 -2.82
C THR A 479 14.05 -15.47 -2.28
N ASP A 480 15.10 -16.27 -2.29
CA ASP A 480 16.45 -15.85 -1.89
C ASP A 480 17.14 -15.12 -3.05
N ILE A 481 16.66 -13.91 -3.35
CA ILE A 481 17.17 -13.06 -4.42
C ILE A 481 18.69 -12.83 -4.32
N PRO A 482 19.29 -12.58 -3.13
CA PRO A 482 20.72 -12.40 -3.01
C PRO A 482 21.52 -13.64 -3.44
N SER A 483 21.11 -14.83 -3.05
CA SER A 483 21.77 -16.08 -3.46
C SER A 483 21.64 -16.31 -4.97
N TYR A 484 20.49 -15.98 -5.57
CA TYR A 484 20.32 -16.05 -7.02
C TYR A 484 21.21 -15.05 -7.74
N ALA A 485 21.29 -13.80 -7.26
CA ALA A 485 22.20 -12.80 -7.83
C ALA A 485 23.65 -13.29 -7.84
N TYR A 486 24.12 -13.91 -6.76
CA TYR A 486 25.45 -14.52 -6.69
C TYR A 486 25.64 -15.63 -7.73
N LEU A 487 24.69 -16.56 -7.84
CA LEU A 487 24.78 -17.67 -8.80
C LEU A 487 24.88 -17.22 -10.26
N TYR A 488 24.22 -16.10 -10.61
CA TYR A 488 24.24 -15.57 -11.98
C TYR A 488 25.40 -14.61 -12.25
N THR A 489 25.91 -13.90 -11.25
CA THR A 489 26.93 -12.86 -11.45
C THR A 489 28.30 -13.25 -10.91
N GLY A 490 28.39 -14.21 -9.99
CA GLY A 490 29.61 -14.56 -9.26
C GLY A 490 30.06 -13.50 -8.24
N SER A 491 29.25 -12.42 -8.03
CA SER A 491 29.64 -11.30 -7.17
C SER A 491 29.14 -11.49 -5.74
N GLU A 492 30.07 -11.76 -4.82
CA GLU A 492 29.78 -11.83 -3.37
C GLU A 492 29.38 -10.45 -2.82
N ASP A 493 30.03 -9.36 -3.32
CA ASP A 493 29.69 -8.00 -2.89
C ASP A 493 28.25 -7.64 -3.22
N LEU A 494 27.75 -8.02 -4.40
CA LEU A 494 26.34 -7.82 -4.78
C LEU A 494 25.41 -8.60 -3.87
N LYS A 495 25.72 -9.85 -3.56
CA LYS A 495 24.93 -10.69 -2.64
C LYS A 495 24.84 -10.05 -1.26
N GLU A 496 25.98 -9.64 -0.69
CA GLU A 496 26.02 -8.99 0.62
C GLU A 496 25.26 -7.65 0.64
N PHE A 497 25.41 -6.85 -0.42
CA PHE A 497 24.65 -5.62 -0.59
C PHE A 497 23.14 -5.88 -0.60
N LEU A 498 22.68 -6.87 -1.37
CA LEU A 498 21.26 -7.23 -1.45
C LEU A 498 20.72 -7.76 -0.13
N TYR A 499 21.49 -8.56 0.64
CA TYR A 499 21.08 -8.98 1.98
C TYR A 499 20.94 -7.79 2.92
N LYS A 500 21.86 -6.82 2.91
CA LYS A 500 21.76 -5.60 3.72
C LYS A 500 20.52 -4.78 3.35
N ALA A 501 20.26 -4.62 2.06
CA ALA A 501 19.09 -3.90 1.56
C ALA A 501 17.77 -4.58 1.96
N LEU A 502 17.67 -5.91 1.82
CA LEU A 502 16.52 -6.69 2.25
C LEU A 502 16.32 -6.67 3.77
N SER A 503 17.40 -6.73 4.54
CA SER A 503 17.32 -6.64 6.00
C SER A 503 16.79 -5.29 6.46
N LEU A 504 17.23 -4.20 5.84
CA LEU A 504 16.68 -2.86 6.08
C LEU A 504 15.19 -2.81 5.73
N TYR A 505 14.82 -3.28 4.53
CA TYR A 505 13.45 -3.34 4.05
C TYR A 505 12.52 -4.10 5.01
N HIS A 506 12.93 -5.30 5.44
CA HIS A 506 12.15 -6.11 6.36
C HIS A 506 12.09 -5.49 7.78
N ASN A 507 13.17 -4.86 8.25
CA ASN A 507 13.17 -4.17 9.54
C ASN A 507 12.29 -2.91 9.57
N LEU A 508 12.01 -2.29 8.42
CA LEU A 508 11.04 -1.20 8.31
C LEU A 508 9.59 -1.68 8.29
N SER A 509 9.31 -2.97 8.07
CA SER A 509 7.96 -3.54 8.14
C SER A 509 7.53 -3.85 9.59
N GLU A 510 6.24 -4.10 9.81
CA GLU A 510 5.70 -4.53 11.11
C GLU A 510 6.06 -6.00 11.40
N ALA A 511 6.03 -6.86 10.37
CA ALA A 511 6.43 -8.25 10.44
C ALA A 511 6.91 -8.74 9.07
N VAL A 512 7.77 -9.75 9.06
CA VAL A 512 8.21 -10.48 7.86
C VAL A 512 7.77 -11.93 7.95
N PHE A 513 7.06 -12.39 6.93
CA PHE A 513 6.58 -13.76 6.84
C PHE A 513 7.58 -14.63 6.08
N VAL A 514 8.00 -15.73 6.70
CA VAL A 514 9.06 -16.61 6.21
C VAL A 514 8.52 -18.03 6.09
N PRO A 515 8.81 -18.76 4.99
CA PRO A 515 8.21 -20.07 4.77
C PRO A 515 8.84 -21.20 5.59
N SER A 516 10.04 -21.01 6.13
CA SER A 516 10.81 -22.08 6.79
C SER A 516 11.69 -21.54 7.92
N GLN A 517 12.06 -22.40 8.87
CA GLN A 517 12.99 -22.09 9.96
C GLN A 517 14.40 -21.79 9.44
N THR A 518 14.83 -22.49 8.41
CA THR A 518 16.13 -22.27 7.77
C THR A 518 16.27 -20.83 7.31
N TYR A 519 15.31 -20.33 6.55
CA TYR A 519 15.34 -18.94 6.08
C TYR A 519 15.06 -17.92 7.18
N ALA A 520 14.32 -18.28 8.22
CA ALA A 520 14.19 -17.46 9.41
C ALA A 520 15.55 -17.22 10.07
N ARG A 521 16.36 -18.29 10.27
CA ARG A 521 17.72 -18.19 10.81
C ARG A 521 18.62 -17.37 9.88
N THR A 522 18.61 -17.64 8.58
CA THR A 522 19.38 -16.86 7.61
C THR A 522 19.08 -15.37 7.71
N LEU A 523 17.81 -14.97 7.77
CA LEU A 523 17.45 -13.56 7.90
C LEU A 523 17.89 -12.95 9.23
N ILE A 524 17.82 -13.68 10.34
CA ILE A 524 18.32 -13.22 11.65
C ILE A 524 19.83 -13.00 11.60
N GLU A 525 20.59 -13.95 11.05
CA GLU A 525 22.05 -13.85 10.86
C GLU A 525 22.42 -12.66 9.95
N ARG A 526 21.55 -12.29 9.02
CA ARG A 526 21.70 -11.13 8.11
C ARG A 526 21.15 -9.83 8.69
N GLY A 527 20.73 -9.80 9.96
CA GLY A 527 20.36 -8.59 10.70
C GLY A 527 18.88 -8.21 10.70
N VAL A 528 17.99 -9.12 10.30
CA VAL A 528 16.55 -8.95 10.52
C VAL A 528 16.24 -9.24 11.98
N LYS A 529 15.47 -8.36 12.63
CA LYS A 529 15.11 -8.48 14.04
C LYS A 529 14.24 -9.69 14.30
N PRO A 530 14.59 -10.58 15.25
CA PRO A 530 13.85 -11.83 15.51
C PRO A 530 12.37 -11.61 15.81
N GLU A 531 12.04 -10.57 16.58
CA GLU A 531 10.66 -10.24 16.95
C GLU A 531 9.74 -9.89 15.77
N LYS A 532 10.30 -9.60 14.61
CA LYS A 532 9.54 -9.32 13.37
C LYS A 532 9.25 -10.58 12.55
N ILE A 533 9.96 -11.66 12.79
CA ILE A 533 9.83 -12.88 11.98
C ILE A 533 8.57 -13.63 12.38
N ARG A 534 7.80 -14.07 11.37
CA ARG A 534 6.63 -14.92 11.49
C ARG A 534 6.77 -16.06 10.51
N ILE A 535 6.81 -17.30 11.03
CA ILE A 535 6.87 -18.49 10.19
C ILE A 535 5.45 -18.93 9.88
N PHE A 536 5.19 -19.23 8.63
CA PHE A 536 3.91 -19.77 8.20
C PHE A 536 4.09 -20.99 7.31
N LYS A 537 3.30 -22.02 7.55
CA LYS A 537 3.27 -23.22 6.74
C LYS A 537 2.29 -23.06 5.60
N ARG A 538 2.53 -23.76 4.50
CA ARG A 538 1.66 -23.79 3.34
C ARG A 538 1.23 -25.23 3.08
N GLY A 539 -0.05 -25.43 2.92
CA GLY A 539 -0.59 -26.73 2.54
C GLY A 539 -0.46 -26.99 1.05
N ILE A 540 -0.83 -28.17 0.65
CA ILE A 540 -0.86 -28.65 -0.74
C ILE A 540 -2.25 -29.18 -1.09
N ASP A 541 -2.60 -29.10 -2.37
CA ASP A 541 -3.84 -29.66 -2.90
C ASP A 541 -3.73 -31.19 -3.02
N THR A 542 -4.24 -31.89 -2.01
CA THR A 542 -4.22 -33.35 -1.94
C THR A 542 -5.34 -34.02 -2.75
N GLU A 543 -6.30 -33.23 -3.27
CA GLU A 543 -7.27 -33.72 -4.25
C GLU A 543 -6.63 -33.83 -5.63
N LEU A 544 -5.83 -32.81 -5.99
CA LEU A 544 -5.07 -32.82 -7.24
C LEU A 544 -3.90 -33.82 -7.18
N PHE A 545 -3.10 -33.77 -6.13
CA PHE A 545 -1.92 -34.63 -5.97
C PHE A 545 -2.24 -35.78 -5.01
N ASN A 546 -2.46 -37.00 -5.52
CA ASN A 546 -2.71 -38.19 -4.71
C ASN A 546 -2.31 -39.46 -5.45
N PRO A 547 -2.01 -40.58 -4.72
CA PRO A 547 -1.54 -41.83 -5.31
C PRO A 547 -2.60 -42.54 -6.16
N ASN A 548 -3.90 -42.27 -5.95
CA ASN A 548 -5.00 -42.93 -6.68
C ASN A 548 -5.03 -42.54 -8.17
N LYS A 549 -4.24 -41.57 -8.59
CA LYS A 549 -4.08 -41.18 -10.01
C LYS A 549 -3.11 -42.07 -10.77
N ARG A 550 -2.55 -43.11 -10.14
CA ARG A 550 -1.68 -44.10 -10.81
C ARG A 550 -2.47 -44.89 -11.84
N GLU A 551 -1.95 -44.92 -13.09
CA GLU A 551 -2.56 -45.60 -14.23
C GLU A 551 -1.58 -46.62 -14.82
N ARG A 552 -2.09 -47.77 -15.27
CA ARG A 552 -1.26 -48.78 -15.93
C ARG A 552 -0.74 -48.25 -17.28
N ASN A 553 0.56 -48.40 -17.54
CA ASN A 553 1.24 -48.01 -18.78
C ASN A 553 1.03 -46.52 -19.13
N TYR A 554 0.96 -45.61 -18.13
CA TYR A 554 0.69 -44.22 -18.32
C TYR A 554 1.70 -43.54 -19.26
N PHE A 555 3.01 -43.72 -19.03
CA PHE A 555 4.07 -43.09 -19.84
C PHE A 555 4.03 -43.53 -21.31
N GLN A 556 3.74 -44.86 -21.54
CA GLN A 556 3.60 -45.37 -22.90
C GLN A 556 2.42 -44.75 -23.65
N ARG A 557 1.25 -44.65 -22.98
CA ARG A 557 0.04 -44.13 -23.60
C ARG A 557 0.09 -42.60 -23.82
N THR A 558 0.73 -41.86 -22.91
CA THR A 558 0.67 -40.41 -22.91
C THR A 558 1.89 -39.81 -23.61
N PHE A 559 3.08 -40.38 -23.46
CA PHE A 559 4.35 -39.82 -23.94
C PHE A 559 5.07 -40.74 -24.92
N GLY A 560 4.53 -41.93 -25.25
CA GLY A 560 5.05 -42.83 -26.28
C GLY A 560 6.29 -43.65 -25.92
N PHE A 561 6.70 -43.68 -24.64
CA PHE A 561 7.83 -44.52 -24.20
C PHE A 561 7.49 -45.39 -23.02
N THR A 562 8.20 -46.50 -22.90
CA THR A 562 8.07 -47.43 -21.78
C THR A 562 9.27 -47.28 -20.85
N PRO A 563 9.10 -46.89 -19.58
CA PRO A 563 10.20 -46.78 -18.63
C PRO A 563 10.94 -48.11 -18.46
N ARG A 564 12.27 -48.06 -18.36
CA ARG A 564 13.10 -49.20 -17.92
C ARG A 564 13.23 -49.10 -16.41
N GLY A 565 13.12 -50.21 -15.71
CA GLY A 565 13.26 -50.25 -14.24
C GLY A 565 12.27 -49.33 -13.50
N ARG A 566 12.75 -48.68 -12.44
CA ARG A 566 11.98 -47.72 -11.65
C ARG A 566 12.10 -46.30 -12.25
N VAL A 567 11.05 -45.53 -12.02
CA VAL A 567 11.00 -44.12 -12.47
C VAL A 567 11.45 -43.21 -11.34
N VAL A 568 12.57 -42.49 -11.56
CA VAL A 568 13.10 -41.45 -10.67
C VAL A 568 12.72 -40.07 -11.27
N LEU A 569 11.91 -39.31 -10.56
CA LEU A 569 11.30 -38.11 -11.04
C LEU A 569 11.96 -36.85 -10.42
N TYR A 570 12.26 -35.86 -11.27
CA TYR A 570 12.49 -34.47 -10.91
C TYR A 570 11.37 -33.60 -11.47
N VAL A 571 10.88 -32.65 -10.70
CA VAL A 571 9.96 -31.62 -11.17
C VAL A 571 10.45 -30.25 -10.70
N GLY A 572 10.54 -29.31 -11.64
CA GLY A 572 10.96 -27.96 -11.31
C GLY A 572 11.50 -27.21 -12.52
N ARG A 573 11.81 -25.92 -12.34
CA ARG A 573 12.49 -25.14 -13.37
C ARG A 573 13.85 -25.76 -13.70
N VAL A 574 14.17 -25.81 -14.97
CA VAL A 574 15.47 -26.28 -15.46
C VAL A 574 16.43 -25.09 -15.50
N SER A 575 17.05 -24.81 -14.35
CA SER A 575 17.92 -23.67 -14.12
C SER A 575 19.09 -24.04 -13.23
N LYS A 576 20.18 -23.29 -13.29
CA LYS A 576 21.44 -23.62 -12.64
C LYS A 576 21.33 -23.76 -11.12
N GLU A 577 20.49 -22.97 -10.48
CA GLU A 577 20.25 -22.99 -9.03
C GLU A 577 19.51 -24.26 -8.55
N LYS A 578 18.98 -25.08 -9.46
CA LYS A 578 18.31 -26.34 -9.13
C LYS A 578 19.23 -27.55 -9.09
N ASN A 579 20.52 -27.34 -9.36
CA ASN A 579 21.58 -28.35 -9.21
C ASN A 579 21.34 -29.64 -10.01
N LEU A 580 20.80 -29.50 -11.24
CA LEU A 580 20.46 -30.63 -12.10
C LEU A 580 21.67 -31.42 -12.58
N ASP A 581 22.88 -30.85 -12.50
CA ASP A 581 24.14 -31.56 -12.80
C ASP A 581 24.32 -32.76 -11.85
N VAL A 582 23.93 -32.62 -10.58
CA VAL A 582 23.93 -33.74 -9.62
C VAL A 582 22.88 -34.80 -10.00
N PHE A 583 21.70 -34.39 -10.46
CA PHE A 583 20.66 -35.32 -10.92
C PHE A 583 21.16 -36.17 -12.09
N VAL A 584 21.78 -35.52 -13.09
CA VAL A 584 22.36 -36.18 -14.27
C VAL A 584 23.51 -37.10 -13.88
N GLU A 585 24.41 -36.65 -13.00
CA GLU A 585 25.55 -37.44 -12.55
C GLU A 585 25.11 -38.71 -11.81
N VAL A 586 24.10 -38.60 -10.94
CA VAL A 586 23.48 -39.75 -10.27
C VAL A 586 22.83 -40.70 -11.29
N ALA A 587 22.15 -40.19 -12.34
CA ALA A 587 21.51 -41.00 -13.36
C ALA A 587 22.50 -41.90 -14.12
N LYS A 588 23.76 -41.48 -14.32
CA LYS A 588 24.82 -42.27 -14.96
C LYS A 588 25.17 -43.54 -14.17
N HIS A 589 24.99 -43.52 -12.85
CA HIS A 589 25.29 -44.70 -11.99
C HIS A 589 24.14 -45.76 -12.01
N PHE A 590 22.98 -45.41 -12.59
CA PHE A 590 21.81 -46.30 -12.61
C PHE A 590 21.22 -46.45 -14.02
N PRO A 591 22.00 -47.00 -15.02
CA PRO A 591 21.57 -47.06 -16.41
C PRO A 591 20.33 -48.01 -16.64
N GLY A 592 20.02 -48.87 -15.69
CA GLY A 592 18.84 -49.73 -15.72
C GLY A 592 17.54 -49.04 -15.31
N GLU A 593 17.60 -47.82 -14.77
CA GLU A 593 16.47 -47.08 -14.25
C GLU A 593 16.15 -45.91 -15.17
N THR A 594 14.92 -45.43 -15.17
CA THR A 594 14.48 -44.28 -15.98
C THR A 594 14.44 -43.01 -15.11
N PHE A 595 15.16 -41.99 -15.50
CA PHE A 595 15.15 -40.67 -14.86
C PHE A 595 14.30 -39.71 -15.69
N ILE A 596 13.34 -39.01 -15.06
CA ILE A 596 12.43 -38.11 -15.75
C ILE A 596 12.62 -36.70 -15.19
N ILE A 597 12.82 -35.73 -16.09
CA ILE A 597 12.84 -34.29 -15.78
C ILE A 597 11.58 -33.66 -16.34
N VAL A 598 10.75 -33.11 -15.44
CA VAL A 598 9.57 -32.31 -15.81
C VAL A 598 9.84 -30.85 -15.49
N GLY A 599 9.72 -30.01 -16.49
CA GLY A 599 9.96 -28.57 -16.43
C GLY A 599 10.70 -28.05 -17.65
N ASP A 600 10.87 -26.75 -17.66
CA ASP A 600 11.64 -26.04 -18.69
C ASP A 600 12.45 -24.91 -18.09
N GLY A 601 13.39 -24.34 -18.84
CA GLY A 601 14.17 -23.22 -18.37
C GLY A 601 15.50 -23.02 -19.12
N PRO A 602 16.23 -21.95 -18.80
CA PRO A 602 17.40 -21.51 -19.56
C PRO A 602 18.58 -22.50 -19.54
N TYR A 603 18.62 -23.41 -18.56
CA TYR A 603 19.70 -24.40 -18.43
C TYR A 603 19.41 -25.73 -19.15
N ARG A 604 18.25 -25.87 -19.79
CA ARG A 604 17.78 -27.12 -20.39
C ARG A 604 18.75 -27.68 -21.44
N ALA A 605 19.18 -26.87 -22.41
CA ALA A 605 20.05 -27.31 -23.48
C ALA A 605 21.41 -27.85 -22.98
N GLU A 606 21.92 -27.34 -21.88
CA GLU A 606 23.16 -27.79 -21.25
C GLU A 606 22.95 -29.12 -20.50
N VAL A 607 21.87 -29.22 -19.74
CA VAL A 607 21.50 -30.47 -19.02
C VAL A 607 21.23 -31.59 -20.00
N GLU A 608 20.47 -31.37 -21.09
CA GLU A 608 20.20 -32.37 -22.14
C GLU A 608 21.49 -32.89 -22.78
N ARG A 609 22.40 -31.99 -23.11
CA ARG A 609 23.69 -32.36 -23.74
C ARG A 609 24.53 -33.28 -22.86
N ASN A 610 24.49 -33.10 -21.54
CA ASN A 610 25.29 -33.84 -20.56
C ASN A 610 24.58 -35.10 -20.03
N SER A 611 23.30 -35.31 -20.41
CA SER A 611 22.46 -36.39 -19.91
C SER A 611 22.75 -37.72 -20.59
N PRO A 612 22.77 -38.83 -19.85
CA PRO A 612 22.78 -40.18 -20.41
C PRO A 612 21.43 -40.57 -21.03
N GLU A 613 21.39 -41.66 -21.82
CA GLU A 613 20.19 -42.10 -22.55
C GLU A 613 18.97 -42.43 -21.66
N ASN A 614 19.21 -42.76 -20.39
CA ASN A 614 18.14 -43.06 -19.44
C ASN A 614 17.50 -41.83 -18.79
N VAL A 615 17.86 -40.62 -19.21
CA VAL A 615 17.21 -39.36 -18.77
C VAL A 615 16.24 -38.90 -19.85
N VAL A 616 14.97 -38.72 -19.48
CA VAL A 616 13.88 -38.30 -20.37
C VAL A 616 13.36 -36.94 -19.95
N PHE A 617 13.25 -36.01 -20.89
CA PHE A 617 12.71 -34.67 -20.66
C PHE A 617 11.26 -34.57 -21.18
N LEU A 618 10.30 -34.29 -20.28
CA LEU A 618 8.88 -34.15 -20.65
C LEU A 618 8.46 -32.68 -20.90
N GLY A 619 9.37 -31.74 -20.72
CA GLY A 619 9.03 -30.32 -20.82
C GLY A 619 8.14 -29.84 -19.66
N TYR A 620 7.52 -28.67 -19.84
CA TYR A 620 6.62 -28.11 -18.85
C TYR A 620 5.28 -28.85 -18.81
N LEU A 621 4.88 -29.30 -17.63
CA LEU A 621 3.59 -29.92 -17.36
C LEU A 621 2.91 -29.24 -16.17
N SER A 622 1.59 -29.25 -16.12
CA SER A 622 0.79 -28.68 -15.05
C SER A 622 -0.52 -29.44 -14.82
N GLY A 623 -1.21 -29.10 -13.74
CA GLY A 623 -2.53 -29.63 -13.43
C GLY A 623 -2.58 -31.16 -13.38
N GLU A 624 -3.62 -31.73 -13.97
CA GLU A 624 -3.90 -33.17 -13.95
C GLU A 624 -2.80 -34.01 -14.57
N THR A 625 -2.20 -33.57 -15.66
CA THR A 625 -1.11 -34.27 -16.35
C THR A 625 0.12 -34.38 -15.44
N LEU A 626 0.50 -33.29 -14.77
CA LEU A 626 1.60 -33.30 -13.81
C LEU A 626 1.30 -34.20 -12.62
N ALA A 627 0.08 -34.15 -12.06
CA ALA A 627 -0.33 -34.99 -10.94
C ALA A 627 -0.25 -36.51 -11.30
N LYS A 628 -0.62 -36.86 -12.52
CA LYS A 628 -0.49 -38.23 -13.02
C LYS A 628 0.97 -38.62 -13.21
N VAL A 629 1.87 -37.73 -13.64
CA VAL A 629 3.31 -38.03 -13.72
C VAL A 629 3.86 -38.36 -12.35
N TYR A 630 3.54 -37.57 -11.31
CA TYR A 630 3.92 -37.90 -9.94
C TYR A 630 3.41 -39.25 -9.53
N ALA A 631 2.10 -39.52 -9.66
CA ALA A 631 1.47 -40.78 -9.20
C ALA A 631 2.00 -42.01 -9.93
N ASN A 632 2.50 -41.87 -11.16
CA ASN A 632 3.06 -42.99 -11.95
C ASN A 632 4.58 -43.16 -11.83
N SER A 633 5.26 -42.30 -11.06
CA SER A 633 6.67 -42.43 -10.72
C SER A 633 6.87 -43.30 -9.48
N ASP A 634 8.13 -43.66 -9.16
CA ASP A 634 8.45 -44.54 -8.03
C ASP A 634 9.28 -43.83 -6.95
N ILE A 635 10.11 -42.86 -7.29
CA ILE A 635 10.96 -42.10 -6.37
C ILE A 635 11.00 -40.65 -6.86
N PHE A 636 10.96 -39.70 -5.94
CA PHE A 636 11.18 -38.27 -6.24
C PHE A 636 12.58 -37.86 -5.77
N PHE A 637 13.40 -37.32 -6.69
CA PHE A 637 14.75 -36.87 -6.40
C PHE A 637 14.90 -35.38 -6.69
N PHE A 638 15.26 -34.59 -5.65
CA PHE A 638 15.32 -33.14 -5.72
C PHE A 638 16.61 -32.58 -5.09
N PRO A 639 17.68 -32.36 -5.88
CA PRO A 639 18.99 -31.93 -5.39
C PRO A 639 19.13 -30.40 -5.19
N SER A 640 18.05 -29.62 -5.30
CA SER A 640 18.07 -28.17 -5.17
C SER A 640 18.44 -27.72 -3.76
N GLU A 641 19.44 -26.84 -3.63
CA GLU A 641 19.93 -26.29 -2.36
C GLU A 641 19.32 -24.94 -1.99
N THR A 642 18.69 -24.26 -2.93
CA THR A 642 18.22 -22.86 -2.80
C THR A 642 16.69 -22.74 -2.65
N GLU A 643 16.01 -23.85 -2.44
CA GLU A 643 14.57 -23.85 -2.32
C GLU A 643 14.09 -23.25 -0.99
N THR A 644 13.18 -22.29 -1.04
CA THR A 644 12.70 -21.63 0.18
C THR A 644 11.64 -22.44 0.93
N TYR A 645 10.81 -23.22 0.22
CA TYR A 645 9.77 -24.07 0.82
C TYR A 645 9.68 -25.46 0.21
N GLY A 646 9.71 -25.60 -1.12
CA GLY A 646 9.70 -26.89 -1.81
C GLY A 646 8.30 -27.46 -2.06
N PHE A 647 7.41 -26.71 -2.69
CA PHE A 647 6.08 -27.22 -3.07
C PHE A 647 6.15 -28.53 -3.86
N VAL A 648 7.13 -28.68 -4.77
CA VAL A 648 7.28 -29.88 -5.58
C VAL A 648 7.61 -31.13 -4.75
N VAL A 649 8.29 -30.95 -3.60
CA VAL A 649 8.53 -32.02 -2.63
C VAL A 649 7.22 -32.44 -1.96
N LEU A 650 6.38 -31.47 -1.55
CA LEU A 650 5.07 -31.75 -0.97
C LEU A 650 4.11 -32.38 -1.99
N GLU A 651 4.17 -32.00 -3.28
CA GLU A 651 3.41 -32.64 -4.37
C GLU A 651 3.80 -34.12 -4.54
N ALA A 652 5.10 -34.40 -4.50
CA ALA A 652 5.61 -35.76 -4.55
C ALA A 652 5.15 -36.59 -3.35
N MET A 653 5.28 -36.03 -2.14
CA MET A 653 4.83 -36.69 -0.89
C MET A 653 3.31 -36.91 -0.89
N ALA A 654 2.51 -35.95 -1.39
CA ALA A 654 1.06 -36.09 -1.54
C ALA A 654 0.67 -37.14 -2.57
N SER A 655 1.50 -37.34 -3.59
CA SER A 655 1.32 -38.39 -4.59
C SER A 655 1.84 -39.79 -4.14
N GLY A 656 2.28 -39.90 -2.88
CA GLY A 656 2.74 -41.16 -2.27
C GLY A 656 4.14 -41.58 -2.73
N LEU A 657 5.00 -40.65 -3.11
CA LEU A 657 6.39 -40.96 -3.46
C LEU A 657 7.32 -40.90 -2.25
N PRO A 658 8.26 -41.84 -2.10
CA PRO A 658 9.42 -41.64 -1.27
C PRO A 658 10.31 -40.54 -1.89
N VAL A 659 10.88 -39.69 -1.06
CA VAL A 659 11.60 -38.52 -1.52
C VAL A 659 13.07 -38.56 -1.09
N LEU A 660 13.96 -38.14 -1.99
CA LEU A 660 15.40 -37.91 -1.75
C LEU A 660 15.69 -36.44 -2.06
N VAL A 661 16.03 -35.66 -1.04
CA VAL A 661 16.12 -34.19 -1.10
C VAL A 661 17.49 -33.72 -0.62
N SER A 662 17.95 -32.57 -1.10
CA SER A 662 19.13 -31.92 -0.53
C SER A 662 18.92 -31.58 0.96
N LYS A 663 19.95 -31.77 1.78
CA LYS A 663 19.97 -31.39 3.19
C LYS A 663 19.92 -29.88 3.39
N LYS A 664 20.26 -29.10 2.35
CA LYS A 664 20.25 -27.64 2.36
C LYS A 664 18.93 -27.08 1.83
N GLY A 665 18.61 -25.85 2.26
CA GLY A 665 17.40 -25.15 1.85
C GLY A 665 16.15 -25.55 2.64
N GLY A 666 15.06 -24.76 2.45
CA GLY A 666 13.82 -24.92 3.20
C GLY A 666 13.02 -26.19 2.88
N ALA A 667 13.25 -26.81 1.72
CA ALA A 667 12.61 -28.06 1.33
C ALA A 667 13.00 -29.24 2.25
N SER A 668 14.20 -29.22 2.82
CA SER A 668 14.69 -30.24 3.77
C SER A 668 13.85 -30.32 5.06
N GLU A 669 13.17 -29.25 5.44
CA GLU A 669 12.36 -29.21 6.67
C GLU A 669 11.09 -30.09 6.62
N HIS A 670 10.69 -30.53 5.42
CA HIS A 670 9.60 -31.48 5.24
C HIS A 670 10.03 -32.92 5.51
N ILE A 671 11.34 -33.17 5.56
CA ILE A 671 11.91 -34.49 5.61
C ILE A 671 12.48 -34.79 7.00
N LYS A 672 11.98 -35.85 7.62
CA LYS A 672 12.63 -36.50 8.75
C LYS A 672 13.45 -37.68 8.20
N ASP A 673 14.79 -37.44 8.12
CA ASP A 673 15.73 -38.37 7.48
C ASP A 673 15.57 -39.80 8.00
N GLY A 674 15.45 -40.78 7.09
CA GLY A 674 15.21 -42.19 7.42
C GLY A 674 13.77 -42.53 7.89
N VAL A 675 12.83 -41.59 7.90
CA VAL A 675 11.44 -41.81 8.35
C VAL A 675 10.43 -41.61 7.23
N ASN A 676 10.43 -40.44 6.57
CA ASN A 676 9.51 -40.12 5.47
C ASN A 676 10.25 -39.76 4.17
N GLY A 677 11.56 -39.92 4.14
CA GLY A 677 12.43 -39.64 3.02
C GLY A 677 13.89 -39.65 3.45
N PHE A 678 14.76 -39.34 2.51
CA PHE A 678 16.19 -39.15 2.75
C PHE A 678 16.66 -37.74 2.46
N LEU A 679 17.58 -37.23 3.29
CA LEU A 679 18.34 -36.03 3.07
C LEU A 679 19.77 -36.42 2.66
N ALA A 680 20.33 -35.75 1.63
CA ALA A 680 21.70 -35.99 1.19
C ALA A 680 22.45 -34.68 0.96
N GLU A 681 23.75 -34.69 1.16
CA GLU A 681 24.60 -33.49 1.09
C GLU A 681 25.59 -33.52 -0.07
N ASP A 682 26.07 -34.72 -0.43
CA ASP A 682 27.05 -34.93 -1.50
C ASP A 682 26.64 -36.04 -2.46
N LEU A 683 27.39 -36.17 -3.58
CA LEU A 683 27.08 -37.14 -4.62
C LEU A 683 27.12 -38.59 -4.09
N LYS A 684 28.02 -38.93 -3.17
CA LYS A 684 28.11 -40.30 -2.59
C LYS A 684 26.87 -40.64 -1.78
N GLU A 685 26.39 -39.70 -0.98
CA GLU A 685 25.16 -39.89 -0.20
C GLU A 685 23.95 -40.01 -1.12
N TYR A 686 23.84 -39.18 -2.19
CA TYR A 686 22.75 -39.32 -3.16
C TYR A 686 22.72 -40.70 -3.81
N ILE A 687 23.89 -41.21 -4.27
CA ILE A 687 24.01 -42.54 -4.89
C ILE A 687 23.61 -43.64 -3.88
N ALA A 688 24.16 -43.61 -2.66
CA ALA A 688 23.91 -44.60 -1.64
C ALA A 688 22.42 -44.65 -1.23
N LYS A 689 21.82 -43.50 -0.94
CA LYS A 689 20.43 -43.36 -0.51
C LYS A 689 19.43 -43.68 -1.64
N LEU A 690 19.75 -43.30 -2.89
CA LEU A 690 18.97 -43.72 -4.04
C LEU A 690 19.03 -45.23 -4.27
N SER A 691 20.23 -45.83 -4.18
CA SER A 691 20.40 -47.27 -4.28
C SER A 691 19.53 -48.03 -3.24
N ALA A 692 19.51 -47.57 -1.99
CA ALA A 692 18.65 -48.13 -0.96
C ALA A 692 17.13 -48.06 -1.33
N LEU A 693 16.69 -46.89 -1.86
CA LEU A 693 15.30 -46.73 -2.32
C LEU A 693 14.99 -47.58 -3.56
N LEU A 694 15.94 -47.84 -4.44
CA LEU A 694 15.72 -48.67 -5.63
C LEU A 694 15.61 -50.16 -5.27
N LEU A 695 16.41 -50.65 -4.33
CA LEU A 695 16.49 -52.07 -3.96
C LEU A 695 15.44 -52.47 -2.94
N ASP A 696 15.07 -51.62 -1.99
CA ASP A 696 14.17 -51.98 -0.89
C ASP A 696 12.74 -51.44 -1.11
N GLU A 697 11.83 -52.34 -1.47
CA GLU A 697 10.41 -52.01 -1.70
C GLU A 697 9.65 -51.67 -0.41
N GLU A 698 9.97 -52.33 0.68
CA GLU A 698 9.30 -52.11 1.97
C GLU A 698 9.72 -50.76 2.55
N LEU A 699 10.96 -50.34 2.34
CA LEU A 699 11.45 -49.01 2.68
C LEU A 699 10.68 -47.92 1.88
N ARG A 700 10.52 -48.10 0.54
CA ARG A 700 9.73 -47.18 -0.28
C ARG A 700 8.30 -47.06 0.22
N LYS A 701 7.60 -48.19 0.48
CA LYS A 701 6.23 -48.20 0.99
C LYS A 701 6.11 -47.48 2.34
N THR A 702 7.07 -47.71 3.23
CA THR A 702 7.11 -47.06 4.55
C THR A 702 7.27 -45.53 4.41
N PHE A 703 8.22 -45.08 3.59
CA PHE A 703 8.43 -43.64 3.35
C PHE A 703 7.22 -43.00 2.68
N ALA A 704 6.64 -43.63 1.66
CA ALA A 704 5.43 -43.19 1.00
C ALA A 704 4.26 -43.00 1.98
N LYS A 705 4.01 -43.95 2.85
CA LYS A 705 2.97 -43.87 3.88
C LYS A 705 3.21 -42.71 4.86
N ASN A 706 4.45 -42.58 5.34
CA ASN A 706 4.81 -41.54 6.30
C ASN A 706 4.79 -40.14 5.65
N SER A 707 5.25 -40.02 4.39
CA SER A 707 5.15 -38.80 3.59
C SER A 707 3.72 -38.35 3.41
N LEU A 708 2.82 -39.27 3.02
CA LEU A 708 1.41 -38.96 2.84
C LEU A 708 0.76 -38.53 4.16
N SER A 709 1.04 -39.23 5.26
CA SER A 709 0.55 -38.83 6.59
C SER A 709 1.00 -37.42 7.00
N TYR A 710 2.25 -37.07 6.72
CA TYR A 710 2.76 -35.73 6.99
C TYR A 710 2.01 -34.68 6.17
N VAL A 711 1.86 -34.86 4.86
CA VAL A 711 1.21 -33.88 3.98
C VAL A 711 -0.27 -33.72 4.30
N LEU A 712 -0.98 -34.78 4.65
CA LEU A 712 -2.39 -34.71 5.09
C LEU A 712 -2.57 -33.87 6.36
N SER A 713 -1.53 -33.74 7.18
CA SER A 713 -1.55 -32.79 8.32
C SER A 713 -1.46 -31.34 7.93
N LEU A 714 -1.04 -31.02 6.68
CA LEU A 714 -0.90 -29.68 6.11
C LEU A 714 -2.10 -29.35 5.20
N ASP A 715 -3.31 -29.27 5.79
CA ASP A 715 -4.51 -28.89 5.04
C ASP A 715 -4.32 -27.51 4.38
N LEU A 716 -4.55 -27.44 3.06
CA LEU A 716 -4.34 -26.23 2.27
C LEU A 716 -5.15 -25.04 2.80
N GLU A 717 -6.46 -25.23 2.97
CA GLU A 717 -7.33 -24.13 3.39
C GLU A 717 -7.03 -23.68 4.81
N LYS A 718 -6.82 -24.64 5.71
CA LYS A 718 -6.46 -24.33 7.10
C LYS A 718 -5.20 -23.51 7.20
N THR A 719 -4.12 -23.93 6.53
CA THR A 719 -2.82 -23.26 6.61
C THR A 719 -2.88 -21.84 6.01
N TYR A 720 -3.62 -21.65 4.92
CA TYR A 720 -3.81 -20.32 4.35
C TYR A 720 -4.75 -19.44 5.17
N LEU A 721 -5.79 -19.99 5.80
CA LEU A 721 -6.62 -19.22 6.75
C LEU A 721 -5.82 -18.77 7.97
N GLU A 722 -4.96 -19.63 8.53
CA GLU A 722 -4.05 -19.26 9.61
C GLU A 722 -3.10 -18.14 9.18
N TYR A 723 -2.51 -18.24 7.99
CA TYR A 723 -1.67 -17.19 7.41
C TYR A 723 -2.43 -15.88 7.24
N LEU A 724 -3.59 -15.90 6.62
CA LEU A 724 -4.41 -14.70 6.40
C LEU A 724 -4.89 -14.08 7.71
N ASN A 725 -5.20 -14.89 8.72
CA ASN A 725 -5.54 -14.38 10.05
C ASN A 725 -4.35 -13.69 10.73
N MET A 726 -3.14 -14.22 10.59
CA MET A 726 -1.93 -13.53 11.07
C MET A 726 -1.74 -12.18 10.36
N LEU A 727 -1.99 -12.10 9.04
CA LEU A 727 -1.94 -10.84 8.28
C LEU A 727 -3.00 -9.83 8.76
N MET A 728 -4.14 -10.29 9.21
CA MET A 728 -5.22 -9.45 9.78
C MET A 728 -4.99 -9.09 11.25
N GLY A 729 -3.84 -9.42 11.83
CA GLY A 729 -3.51 -9.11 13.24
C GLY A 729 -4.31 -9.92 14.26
N GLY A 730 -4.78 -11.13 13.91
CA GLY A 730 -5.55 -12.01 14.79
C GLY A 730 -6.99 -11.54 15.06
N GLN A 731 -7.47 -10.51 14.37
CA GLN A 731 -8.76 -9.86 14.66
C GLN A 731 -10.00 -10.72 14.33
N LYS A 732 -9.83 -11.87 13.67
CA LYS A 732 -10.94 -12.76 13.27
C LYS A 732 -10.71 -14.23 13.63
N SER A 733 -10.33 -14.51 14.88
CA SER A 733 -10.24 -15.88 15.40
C SER A 733 -11.55 -16.68 15.27
N GLU A 734 -12.69 -15.98 15.21
CA GLU A 734 -14.02 -16.56 14.97
C GLU A 734 -14.15 -17.24 13.59
N ILE A 735 -13.46 -16.73 12.55
CA ILE A 735 -13.50 -17.36 11.21
C ILE A 735 -12.79 -18.71 11.22
N ILE A 736 -11.67 -18.82 11.93
CA ILE A 736 -10.98 -20.11 12.10
C ILE A 736 -11.85 -21.07 12.89
N THR A 737 -12.51 -20.59 13.94
CA THR A 737 -13.42 -21.40 14.76
C THR A 737 -14.64 -21.88 13.95
N SER A 738 -15.21 -21.04 13.09
CA SER A 738 -16.33 -21.42 12.20
C SER A 738 -15.91 -22.42 11.12
N PHE A 739 -14.68 -22.33 10.60
CA PHE A 739 -14.13 -23.30 9.65
C PHE A 739 -14.05 -24.72 10.26
N PHE A 740 -13.59 -24.83 11.52
CA PHE A 740 -13.55 -26.12 12.20
C PHE A 740 -14.95 -26.67 12.53
N ARG A 741 -15.94 -25.80 12.70
CA ARG A 741 -17.34 -26.19 12.87
C ARG A 741 -17.95 -26.72 11.56
N PHE A 742 -17.70 -26.03 10.44
CA PHE A 742 -18.21 -26.40 9.11
C PHE A 742 -17.66 -27.74 8.63
N LYS A 743 -16.34 -27.98 8.75
CA LYS A 743 -15.72 -29.29 8.39
C LYS A 743 -16.15 -30.46 9.31
N ARG A 744 -16.62 -30.19 10.53
CA ARG A 744 -17.20 -31.21 11.39
C ARG A 744 -18.61 -31.63 10.97
N GLU A 745 -19.39 -30.68 10.48
CA GLU A 745 -20.75 -30.92 9.97
C GLU A 745 -20.73 -31.68 8.64
N ASP A 746 -19.81 -31.36 7.73
CA ASP A 746 -19.65 -32.08 6.45
C ASP A 746 -19.07 -33.51 6.60
N ALA A 747 -18.34 -33.76 7.67
CA ALA A 747 -17.71 -35.08 7.91
C ALA A 747 -18.56 -36.08 8.71
N GLY A 748 -19.76 -35.73 9.13
CA GLY A 748 -20.73 -36.66 9.79
C GLY A 748 -20.27 -37.21 11.14
N TYR A 749 -19.38 -36.52 11.87
CA TYR A 749 -18.93 -36.90 13.20
C TYR A 749 -19.78 -36.26 14.30
N GLU A 750 -20.60 -37.06 14.97
CA GLU A 750 -21.22 -36.71 16.27
C GLU A 750 -20.13 -36.49 17.32
N ALA A 751 -20.14 -35.34 17.92
CA ALA A 751 -19.12 -34.90 18.87
C ALA A 751 -19.45 -35.35 20.29
N SER A 752 -18.66 -36.23 20.89
CA SER A 752 -18.53 -36.34 22.33
C SER A 752 -17.71 -35.15 22.88
N ILE A 753 -18.32 -34.45 23.82
CA ILE A 753 -17.78 -33.24 24.47
C ILE A 753 -16.59 -33.61 25.35
N ILE A 754 -15.40 -33.08 25.01
CA ILE A 754 -14.29 -33.01 25.96
C ILE A 754 -14.11 -31.52 26.31
N PRO A 755 -14.15 -31.11 27.59
CA PRO A 755 -14.02 -29.71 27.99
C PRO A 755 -12.58 -29.23 27.78
N SER A 756 -12.44 -28.12 27.07
CA SER A 756 -11.18 -27.45 26.87
C SER A 756 -10.76 -26.74 28.17
N LYS A 757 -9.84 -27.35 28.92
CA LYS A 757 -8.97 -26.56 29.80
C LYS A 757 -7.92 -25.87 28.95
N GLY A 758 -7.78 -24.55 29.17
CA GLY A 758 -6.85 -23.69 28.43
C GLY A 758 -5.42 -24.26 28.44
N ARG A 759 -4.83 -24.29 27.27
CA ARG A 759 -3.38 -24.33 27.10
C ARG A 759 -2.97 -22.91 26.71
N GLU A 760 -2.27 -22.25 27.60
CA GLU A 760 -1.50 -21.05 27.34
C GLU A 760 -0.55 -21.34 26.18
N LEU A 761 -0.49 -20.41 25.24
CA LEU A 761 0.54 -20.35 24.22
C LEU A 761 1.87 -20.11 24.93
N LEU A 762 2.73 -21.11 24.98
CA LEU A 762 4.11 -20.96 25.44
C LEU A 762 4.78 -19.83 24.67
N SER A 763 5.40 -18.92 25.40
CA SER A 763 6.13 -17.79 24.82
C SER A 763 7.37 -18.31 24.09
N PHE A 764 7.80 -17.62 23.06
CA PHE A 764 8.97 -17.95 22.22
C PHE A 764 10.26 -18.14 23.04
N ASN A 765 10.36 -17.55 24.24
CA ASN A 765 11.50 -17.69 25.15
C ASN A 765 11.60 -19.08 25.81
N GLU A 766 10.48 -19.79 25.98
CA GLU A 766 10.49 -21.15 26.56
C GLU A 766 10.95 -22.20 25.54
N MET A 767 10.72 -21.99 24.24
CA MET A 767 11.22 -22.88 23.18
C MET A 767 12.74 -22.76 22.95
N LEU A 768 13.40 -21.70 23.39
CA LEU A 768 14.85 -21.50 23.27
C LEU A 768 15.63 -22.16 24.43
N GLN A 769 14.98 -22.51 25.54
CA GLN A 769 15.64 -23.19 26.66
C GLN A 769 15.79 -24.69 26.45
N ASP A 770 14.93 -25.35 25.66
CA ASP A 770 15.03 -26.79 25.35
C ASP A 770 15.98 -27.11 24.18
N ALA A 771 16.63 -26.11 23.59
CA ALA A 771 17.57 -26.25 22.47
C ALA A 771 19.05 -25.98 22.85
N LYS A 772 19.38 -25.97 24.17
CA LYS A 772 20.77 -25.92 24.62
C LYS A 772 21.30 -27.32 25.01
#